data_bdfd0ceceb69ba598c7f15c38edda2d7
#
_entry.id   bdfd0ceceb69ba598c7f15c38edda2d7
#
_cell.length_a   1.000
_cell.length_b   1.000
_cell.length_c   1.000
_cell.angle_alpha   90.00
_cell.angle_beta   90.00
_cell.angle_gamma   90.00
#
_symmetry.space_group_name_H-M   'P 1'
#
loop_
_entity.id
_entity.type
_entity.pdbx_description
1 polymer ?
#
loop_
_entity_poly.entity_id
_entity_poly.type
_entity_poly.pdbx_seq_one_letter_code
_entity_poly.pdbx_strand_id
1 'polypeptide(L)'
;MIYDLMFDVIFTTPDGTEFVIDGWTCAESMGFPYYEAAWGELKFYIQAQKSNQWQLKIANKGSTPVTGFAGIRFPWGHKDDGFTLIPGVYYDGNYQEYQKDIPVIHLPEKTHFAASLSAATFPAVLVKDGRKGYHYAVSPTSMAGWNGVALDAANGSLTIYTPAREENYYLHTRYSKFNRPPYTWEPDMYVCVRFSREEFPCENVSDLFDYHWEKAIRSNLYPAFNTPKAPEDEVAAMVRDWVFRKHCVITDRDEPMILNAFTDIQSDWPRSGPAEWCIMIGWCSGTMTALPLIKYGGKYREFALKFIDFLTTHGNSPSGVKYSVYDGNAWMDPKHPEYNTGYTHCRFYSDYLYYLGKAIRFERDTNGVRHPEWEAEFANGLDILMGLWEREHDFGLYWNLEGSQLTLSRSGTCAGAFSLLVLAEGCRQYPENKRLVDCFHQACFSYYEKFVLTGRSFAGPVDIWEADDSESIAALTDALTQQYQLFGNEEHLKRALDAAKIFATWCVNYQPAFPGGSTLEGINVCGGVLANVMNRHIGPGICTNSARFLYDLGQITGDRRWTDLYGRVKAAAINCTSTYDGEFCGNTFDQNFAKGMLSEQINLTNSLNAAGETWRVSACWPSTAVLLGWYDTPENDVVAG
;
A
#
# COMPACT_ATOMS: atom_id res chain seq x y z
N MET A 1 -7.69 31.69 -31.02
CA MET A 1 -8.30 31.28 -29.72
C MET A 1 -8.08 29.80 -29.38
N ILE A 2 -7.69 28.94 -30.34
CA ILE A 2 -7.25 27.55 -30.07
C ILE A 2 -5.80 27.49 -29.57
N TYR A 3 -5.01 28.54 -29.76
CA TYR A 3 -3.63 28.64 -29.31
C TYR A 3 -3.45 28.66 -27.78
N ASP A 4 -4.56 28.67 -27.01
CA ASP A 4 -4.55 28.61 -25.57
C ASP A 4 -4.91 27.21 -24.98
N LEU A 5 -5.14 26.18 -25.80
CA LEU A 5 -5.21 24.82 -25.31
C LEU A 5 -3.79 24.37 -24.92
N MET A 6 -3.52 24.27 -23.64
CA MET A 6 -2.21 23.84 -23.10
C MET A 6 -2.00 22.33 -23.24
N PHE A 7 -2.53 21.73 -24.31
CA PHE A 7 -2.43 20.29 -24.59
C PHE A 7 -2.66 20.00 -26.09
N ASP A 8 -2.07 18.90 -26.55
CA ASP A 8 -2.36 18.32 -27.86
C ASP A 8 -3.37 17.18 -27.74
N VAL A 9 -4.14 16.95 -28.80
CA VAL A 9 -4.86 15.68 -28.98
C VAL A 9 -4.07 14.85 -29.98
N ILE A 10 -3.87 13.58 -29.63
CA ILE A 10 -3.10 12.64 -30.48
C ILE A 10 -3.91 11.40 -30.80
N PHE A 11 -3.57 10.76 -31.91
CA PHE A 11 -4.04 9.42 -32.28
C PHE A 11 -2.84 8.55 -32.64
N THR A 12 -2.79 7.34 -32.05
CA THR A 12 -1.71 6.39 -32.29
C THR A 12 -2.29 5.13 -32.91
N THR A 13 -1.81 4.77 -34.08
CA THR A 13 -2.21 3.53 -34.80
C THR A 13 -1.65 2.27 -34.11
N PRO A 14 -2.16 1.07 -34.42
CA PRO A 14 -1.71 -0.18 -33.79
C PRO A 14 -0.21 -0.47 -33.98
N ASP A 15 0.41 0.02 -35.06
CA ASP A 15 1.85 -0.10 -35.32
C ASP A 15 2.71 0.91 -34.53
N GLY A 16 2.07 1.79 -33.77
CA GLY A 16 2.74 2.80 -32.93
C GLY A 16 2.98 4.14 -33.62
N THR A 17 2.56 4.33 -34.87
CA THR A 17 2.67 5.62 -35.54
C THR A 17 1.73 6.65 -34.88
N GLU A 18 2.28 7.78 -34.45
CA GLU A 18 1.54 8.84 -33.76
C GLU A 18 1.24 10.02 -34.67
N PHE A 19 0.03 10.55 -34.57
CA PHE A 19 -0.46 11.74 -35.30
C PHE A 19 -0.97 12.76 -34.29
N VAL A 20 -0.49 13.99 -34.40
CA VAL A 20 -1.09 15.15 -33.71
C VAL A 20 -2.31 15.59 -34.49
N ILE A 21 -3.42 15.73 -33.81
CA ILE A 21 -4.68 16.17 -34.42
C ILE A 21 -4.64 17.70 -34.49
N ASP A 22 -4.68 18.24 -35.68
CA ASP A 22 -4.65 19.67 -36.01
C ASP A 22 -5.90 20.12 -36.75
N GLY A 23 -5.89 21.35 -37.28
CA GLY A 23 -7.00 21.87 -38.08
C GLY A 23 -8.29 22.12 -37.29
N TRP A 24 -8.19 22.39 -36.00
CA TRP A 24 -9.33 22.63 -35.12
C TRP A 24 -10.17 23.84 -35.58
N THR A 25 -11.48 23.66 -35.62
CA THR A 25 -12.47 24.71 -35.87
C THR A 25 -13.39 24.89 -34.67
N CYS A 26 -13.76 26.12 -34.36
CA CYS A 26 -14.73 26.41 -33.31
C CYS A 26 -16.16 26.31 -33.90
N ALA A 27 -17.00 25.55 -33.22
CA ALA A 27 -18.42 25.42 -33.57
C ALA A 27 -19.27 25.61 -32.31
N GLU A 28 -20.58 25.66 -32.43
CA GLU A 28 -21.51 25.84 -31.33
C GLU A 28 -22.64 24.83 -31.42
N SER A 29 -23.00 24.23 -30.26
CA SER A 29 -24.16 23.35 -30.16
C SER A 29 -24.94 23.70 -28.89
N MET A 30 -26.24 23.96 -29.03
CA MET A 30 -27.13 24.31 -27.91
C MET A 30 -26.61 25.49 -27.06
N GLY A 31 -25.94 26.48 -27.69
CA GLY A 31 -25.37 27.61 -26.97
C GLY A 31 -24.04 27.38 -26.28
N PHE A 32 -23.41 26.22 -26.50
CA PHE A 32 -22.10 25.89 -25.90
C PHE A 32 -21.05 25.74 -27.00
N PRO A 33 -19.91 26.45 -26.91
CA PRO A 33 -18.83 26.32 -27.85
C PRO A 33 -18.11 24.98 -27.67
N TYR A 34 -17.76 24.36 -28.76
CA TYR A 34 -16.88 23.21 -28.83
C TYR A 34 -15.88 23.36 -29.98
N TYR A 35 -14.78 22.62 -29.90
CA TYR A 35 -13.79 22.58 -30.97
C TYR A 35 -13.88 21.20 -31.65
N GLU A 36 -13.80 21.20 -32.98
CA GLU A 36 -13.78 19.97 -33.76
C GLU A 36 -12.59 19.93 -34.71
N ALA A 37 -12.06 18.72 -34.88
CA ALA A 37 -11.04 18.39 -35.89
C ALA A 37 -11.32 16.98 -36.43
N ALA A 38 -10.62 16.63 -37.52
CA ALA A 38 -10.77 15.31 -38.14
C ALA A 38 -9.40 14.68 -38.46
N TRP A 39 -9.32 13.37 -38.36
CA TRP A 39 -8.22 12.56 -38.86
C TRP A 39 -8.77 11.29 -39.50
N GLY A 40 -8.58 11.14 -40.81
CA GLY A 40 -9.23 10.04 -41.53
C GLY A 40 -10.77 10.09 -41.35
N GLU A 41 -11.36 8.97 -40.94
CA GLU A 41 -12.79 8.85 -40.65
C GLU A 41 -13.19 9.26 -39.24
N LEU A 42 -12.20 9.51 -38.34
CA LEU A 42 -12.44 9.95 -36.97
C LEU A 42 -12.65 11.47 -36.91
N LYS A 43 -13.63 11.87 -36.14
CA LYS A 43 -13.85 13.24 -35.70
C LYS A 43 -13.60 13.36 -34.21
N PHE A 44 -12.89 14.41 -33.84
CA PHE A 44 -12.55 14.75 -32.47
C PHE A 44 -13.29 16.01 -32.06
N TYR A 45 -13.89 15.99 -30.90
CA TYR A 45 -14.63 17.11 -30.34
C TYR A 45 -14.12 17.38 -28.93
N ILE A 46 -13.71 18.65 -28.67
CA ILE A 46 -13.33 19.12 -27.35
C ILE A 46 -14.36 20.11 -26.86
N GLN A 47 -14.93 19.87 -25.70
CA GLN A 47 -15.88 20.76 -25.06
C GLN A 47 -15.43 21.08 -23.63
N ALA A 48 -15.33 22.39 -23.33
CA ALA A 48 -15.17 22.81 -21.93
C ALA A 48 -16.47 22.56 -21.16
N GLN A 49 -16.37 21.89 -20.02
CA GLN A 49 -17.53 21.62 -19.13
C GLN A 49 -17.60 22.66 -18.01
N LYS A 50 -16.43 23.04 -17.47
CA LYS A 50 -16.21 24.10 -16.47
C LYS A 50 -14.81 24.68 -16.73
N SER A 51 -14.41 25.71 -15.99
CA SER A 51 -13.17 26.44 -16.21
C SER A 51 -11.91 25.57 -16.38
N ASN A 52 -11.84 24.40 -15.74
CA ASN A 52 -10.66 23.51 -15.77
C ASN A 52 -11.02 22.06 -16.09
N GLN A 53 -12.21 21.82 -16.65
CA GLN A 53 -12.69 20.49 -17.01
C GLN A 53 -13.11 20.45 -18.47
N TRP A 54 -12.69 19.39 -19.14
CA TRP A 54 -12.95 19.16 -20.55
C TRP A 54 -13.48 17.75 -20.78
N GLN A 55 -14.19 17.63 -21.89
CA GLN A 55 -14.56 16.35 -22.45
C GLN A 55 -13.99 16.23 -23.86
N LEU A 56 -13.20 15.18 -24.09
CA LEU A 56 -12.82 14.76 -25.44
C LEU A 56 -13.81 13.67 -25.87
N LYS A 57 -14.47 13.89 -27.03
CA LYS A 57 -15.27 12.89 -27.72
C LYS A 57 -14.60 12.54 -29.03
N ILE A 58 -14.41 11.24 -29.28
CA ILE A 58 -13.86 10.69 -30.52
C ILE A 58 -14.94 9.86 -31.16
N ALA A 59 -15.35 10.19 -32.39
CA ALA A 59 -16.44 9.51 -33.08
C ALA A 59 -15.98 9.09 -34.49
N ASN A 60 -16.24 7.83 -34.85
CA ASN A 60 -16.09 7.40 -36.23
C ASN A 60 -17.32 7.88 -37.03
N LYS A 61 -17.09 8.73 -38.02
CA LYS A 61 -18.11 9.30 -38.95
C LYS A 61 -17.98 8.78 -40.36
N GLY A 62 -17.04 7.87 -40.57
CA GLY A 62 -16.85 7.19 -41.83
C GLY A 62 -17.62 5.87 -41.94
N SER A 63 -17.24 5.10 -42.92
CA SER A 63 -17.88 3.83 -43.29
C SER A 63 -17.02 2.62 -42.93
N THR A 64 -15.77 2.82 -42.55
CA THR A 64 -14.83 1.74 -42.19
C THR A 64 -14.39 1.81 -40.72
N PRO A 65 -14.11 0.66 -40.06
CA PRO A 65 -13.57 0.64 -38.72
C PRO A 65 -12.19 1.29 -38.64
N VAL A 66 -11.94 2.04 -37.57
CA VAL A 66 -10.62 2.65 -37.27
C VAL A 66 -10.13 2.11 -35.94
N THR A 67 -8.92 1.57 -35.94
CA THR A 67 -8.32 0.95 -34.74
C THR A 67 -7.11 1.74 -34.26
N GLY A 68 -6.98 1.98 -32.94
CA GLY A 68 -5.84 2.70 -32.38
C GLY A 68 -6.05 3.10 -30.92
N PHE A 69 -5.27 4.07 -30.49
CA PHE A 69 -5.31 4.73 -29.19
C PHE A 69 -5.50 6.24 -29.41
N ALA A 70 -6.36 6.87 -28.67
CA ALA A 70 -6.43 8.32 -28.63
C ALA A 70 -5.80 8.85 -27.35
N GLY A 71 -5.25 10.04 -27.37
CA GLY A 71 -4.59 10.62 -26.22
C GLY A 71 -4.73 12.13 -26.12
N ILE A 72 -4.50 12.63 -24.91
CA ILE A 72 -4.40 14.05 -24.59
C ILE A 72 -3.02 14.23 -23.99
N ARG A 73 -2.16 15.00 -24.67
CA ARG A 73 -0.76 15.20 -24.32
C ARG A 73 -0.51 16.59 -23.78
N PHE A 74 0.08 16.63 -22.59
CA PHE A 74 0.50 17.84 -21.90
C PHE A 74 2.03 17.95 -21.90
N PRO A 75 2.58 19.17 -21.91
CA PRO A 75 3.98 19.36 -21.57
C PRO A 75 4.26 18.84 -20.16
N TRP A 76 5.37 18.10 -19.99
CA TRP A 76 5.84 17.60 -18.72
C TRP A 76 7.36 17.76 -18.63
N GLY A 77 7.83 18.50 -17.63
CA GLY A 77 9.25 18.66 -17.36
C GLY A 77 9.68 17.75 -16.24
N HIS A 78 10.66 16.88 -16.50
CA HIS A 78 11.38 16.18 -15.43
C HIS A 78 12.61 17.00 -15.07
N LYS A 79 12.45 17.87 -14.05
CA LYS A 79 13.53 18.74 -13.56
C LYS A 79 14.11 18.20 -12.27
N ASP A 80 15.34 18.59 -11.95
CA ASP A 80 16.05 18.17 -10.74
C ASP A 80 15.30 18.54 -9.44
N ASP A 81 14.50 19.61 -9.45
CA ASP A 81 13.66 20.08 -8.34
C ASP A 81 12.18 19.69 -8.49
N GLY A 82 11.86 18.89 -9.48
CA GLY A 82 10.51 18.39 -9.76
C GLY A 82 10.12 17.21 -8.87
N PHE A 83 8.84 16.89 -8.87
CA PHE A 83 8.30 15.67 -8.30
C PHE A 83 7.06 15.25 -9.10
N THR A 84 6.96 13.98 -9.44
CA THR A 84 5.78 13.45 -10.13
C THR A 84 5.18 12.31 -9.33
N LEU A 85 3.85 12.39 -9.12
CA LEU A 85 3.07 11.43 -8.35
C LEU A 85 1.92 10.87 -9.20
N ILE A 86 1.85 9.55 -9.31
CA ILE A 86 0.63 8.83 -9.68
C ILE A 86 0.27 8.00 -8.45
N PRO A 87 -0.77 8.37 -7.69
CA PRO A 87 -1.05 7.77 -6.39
C PRO A 87 -1.10 6.23 -6.43
N GLY A 88 -0.28 5.58 -5.61
CA GLY A 88 -0.14 4.13 -5.55
C GLY A 88 0.67 3.48 -6.69
N VAL A 89 1.12 4.24 -7.70
CA VAL A 89 1.74 3.69 -8.91
C VAL A 89 3.14 4.25 -9.17
N TYR A 90 3.34 5.55 -8.94
CA TYR A 90 4.58 6.21 -9.31
C TYR A 90 4.89 7.36 -8.35
N TYR A 91 6.07 7.29 -7.74
CA TYR A 91 6.61 8.26 -6.79
C TYR A 91 7.97 8.71 -7.28
N ASP A 92 8.01 9.80 -8.02
CA ASP A 92 9.23 10.47 -8.51
C ASP A 92 10.29 9.50 -9.08
N GLY A 93 9.89 8.71 -10.07
CA GLY A 93 10.77 7.77 -10.75
C GLY A 93 10.72 6.35 -10.22
N ASN A 94 10.14 6.08 -9.05
CA ASN A 94 10.20 4.75 -8.39
C ASN A 94 11.63 4.23 -8.31
N TYR A 95 12.61 5.11 -8.03
CA TYR A 95 14.03 4.78 -8.07
C TYR A 95 14.37 3.65 -7.11
N GLN A 96 15.13 2.68 -7.61
CA GLN A 96 15.70 1.60 -6.84
C GLN A 96 17.14 1.35 -7.26
N GLU A 97 17.97 1.12 -6.29
CA GLU A 97 19.38 0.83 -6.51
C GLU A 97 19.62 -0.59 -7.07
N TYR A 98 18.65 -1.50 -6.93
CA TYR A 98 18.74 -2.84 -7.45
C TYR A 98 18.07 -2.98 -8.83
N GLN A 99 18.84 -3.51 -9.78
CA GLN A 99 18.57 -3.57 -11.21
C GLN A 99 17.49 -4.60 -11.60
N LYS A 100 16.25 -4.45 -11.14
CA LYS A 100 15.16 -5.20 -11.74
C LYS A 100 14.24 -4.27 -12.50
N ASP A 101 13.63 -4.77 -13.56
CA ASP A 101 12.68 -4.02 -14.39
C ASP A 101 11.38 -3.70 -13.63
N ILE A 102 11.52 -2.87 -12.63
CA ILE A 102 10.40 -2.27 -11.93
C ILE A 102 9.89 -1.10 -12.76
N PRO A 103 8.64 -0.68 -12.61
CA PRO A 103 8.13 0.47 -13.32
C PRO A 103 8.80 1.75 -12.82
N VAL A 104 9.96 2.04 -13.38
CA VAL A 104 10.81 3.18 -13.04
C VAL A 104 11.15 3.97 -14.30
N ILE A 105 11.51 5.24 -14.12
CA ILE A 105 12.24 6.01 -15.12
C ILE A 105 13.68 6.12 -14.63
N HIS A 106 14.61 5.52 -15.36
CA HIS A 106 16.05 5.64 -15.15
C HIS A 106 16.67 6.46 -16.27
N LEU A 107 16.86 7.73 -16.04
CA LEU A 107 17.56 8.59 -16.98
C LEU A 107 19.08 8.29 -16.94
N PRO A 108 19.77 8.16 -18.10
CA PRO A 108 19.23 8.29 -19.46
C PRO A 108 18.68 6.99 -20.08
N GLU A 109 18.81 5.83 -19.44
CA GLU A 109 18.56 4.52 -20.05
C GLU A 109 17.08 4.26 -20.31
N LYS A 110 16.24 4.63 -19.35
CA LYS A 110 14.79 4.49 -19.44
C LYS A 110 14.11 5.84 -19.25
N THR A 111 13.46 6.30 -20.28
CA THR A 111 12.83 7.62 -20.33
C THR A 111 11.31 7.58 -20.39
N HIS A 112 10.73 6.39 -20.49
CA HIS A 112 9.30 6.18 -20.68
C HIS A 112 8.70 5.30 -19.60
N PHE A 113 7.48 5.64 -19.15
CA PHE A 113 6.69 4.88 -18.20
C PHE A 113 5.22 4.98 -18.61
N ALA A 114 4.50 3.84 -18.64
CA ALA A 114 3.08 3.84 -18.93
C ALA A 114 2.32 2.87 -18.02
N ALA A 115 1.18 3.34 -17.51
CA ALA A 115 0.31 2.55 -16.63
C ALA A 115 -1.17 2.83 -16.86
N SER A 116 -2.01 1.84 -16.58
CA SER A 116 -3.44 2.06 -16.45
C SER A 116 -3.76 2.83 -15.17
N LEU A 117 -4.67 3.77 -15.25
CA LEU A 117 -5.17 4.48 -14.08
C LEU A 117 -6.11 3.63 -13.21
N SER A 118 -6.52 2.45 -13.68
CA SER A 118 -7.16 1.47 -12.81
C SER A 118 -6.22 0.90 -11.73
N ALA A 119 -4.89 1.00 -11.94
CA ALA A 119 -3.90 0.66 -10.92
C ALA A 119 -3.73 1.75 -9.86
N ALA A 120 -4.11 2.99 -10.18
CA ALA A 120 -3.95 4.11 -9.27
C ALA A 120 -5.01 4.09 -8.17
N THR A 121 -4.63 4.49 -6.97
CA THR A 121 -5.53 4.66 -5.83
C THR A 121 -6.45 5.87 -6.01
N PHE A 122 -6.06 6.81 -6.85
CA PHE A 122 -6.87 7.90 -7.35
C PHE A 122 -6.47 8.19 -8.81
N PRO A 123 -7.43 8.33 -9.75
CA PRO A 123 -7.13 8.44 -11.17
C PRO A 123 -6.65 9.85 -11.55
N ALA A 124 -5.47 10.20 -11.11
CA ALA A 124 -4.82 11.48 -11.36
C ALA A 124 -3.29 11.36 -11.45
N VAL A 125 -2.68 12.38 -12.05
CA VAL A 125 -1.24 12.65 -12.01
C VAL A 125 -1.02 14.02 -11.39
N LEU A 126 -0.11 14.10 -10.43
CA LEU A 126 0.32 15.37 -9.85
C LEU A 126 1.78 15.61 -10.22
N VAL A 127 2.09 16.84 -10.57
CA VAL A 127 3.45 17.24 -10.95
C VAL A 127 3.82 18.52 -10.23
N LYS A 128 4.97 18.53 -9.54
CA LYS A 128 5.65 19.74 -9.10
C LYS A 128 6.69 20.11 -10.15
N ASP A 129 6.65 21.36 -10.62
CA ASP A 129 7.61 21.92 -11.56
C ASP A 129 8.00 23.33 -11.09
N GLY A 130 9.15 23.45 -10.48
CA GLY A 130 9.58 24.66 -9.78
C GLY A 130 8.63 25.01 -8.63
N ARG A 131 8.01 26.21 -8.69
CA ARG A 131 7.06 26.71 -7.67
C ARG A 131 5.60 26.49 -8.02
N LYS A 132 5.32 25.60 -8.99
CA LYS A 132 3.98 25.30 -9.46
C LYS A 132 3.68 23.81 -9.31
N GLY A 133 2.46 23.53 -8.88
CA GLY A 133 1.88 22.21 -8.90
C GLY A 133 0.83 22.10 -10.02
N TYR A 134 0.75 20.95 -10.63
CA TYR A 134 -0.26 20.61 -11.63
C TYR A 134 -0.98 19.33 -11.20
N HIS A 135 -2.29 19.34 -11.32
CA HIS A 135 -3.13 18.18 -11.05
C HIS A 135 -3.92 17.83 -12.31
N TYR A 136 -3.64 16.66 -12.86
CA TYR A 136 -4.31 16.10 -14.03
C TYR A 136 -5.20 14.95 -13.57
N ALA A 137 -6.51 15.16 -13.55
CA ALA A 137 -7.46 14.09 -13.23
C ALA A 137 -8.19 13.63 -14.49
N VAL A 138 -8.51 12.35 -14.57
CA VAL A 138 -9.20 11.76 -15.70
C VAL A 138 -10.22 10.72 -15.22
N SER A 139 -11.32 10.55 -15.96
CA SER A 139 -12.21 9.41 -15.68
C SER A 139 -11.43 8.10 -15.78
N PRO A 140 -11.55 7.18 -14.80
CA PRO A 140 -10.76 5.93 -14.79
C PRO A 140 -11.08 5.04 -15.99
N THR A 141 -12.31 5.15 -16.51
CA THR A 141 -12.81 4.33 -17.62
C THR A 141 -13.48 5.18 -18.68
N SER A 142 -13.55 4.63 -19.89
CA SER A 142 -14.33 5.07 -21.01
C SER A 142 -15.05 3.88 -21.67
N MET A 143 -15.77 4.08 -22.75
CA MET A 143 -16.32 2.96 -23.54
C MET A 143 -15.21 2.10 -24.18
N ALA A 144 -13.99 2.65 -24.35
CA ALA A 144 -12.85 1.89 -24.86
C ALA A 144 -12.14 1.05 -23.75
N GLY A 145 -12.66 1.06 -22.54
CA GLY A 145 -12.08 0.40 -21.38
C GLY A 145 -11.42 1.37 -20.40
N TRP A 146 -10.39 0.91 -19.69
CA TRP A 146 -9.67 1.76 -18.76
C TRP A 146 -8.82 2.80 -19.47
N ASN A 147 -8.75 4.00 -18.91
CA ASN A 147 -7.83 5.04 -19.35
C ASN A 147 -6.48 4.84 -18.65
N GLY A 148 -5.43 5.36 -19.26
CA GLY A 148 -4.07 5.25 -18.75
C GLY A 148 -3.29 6.54 -18.88
N VAL A 149 -2.08 6.52 -18.35
CA VAL A 149 -1.13 7.62 -18.43
C VAL A 149 0.22 7.11 -18.91
N ALA A 150 0.91 7.90 -19.72
CA ALA A 150 2.30 7.71 -20.07
C ALA A 150 3.10 8.97 -19.75
N LEU A 151 4.28 8.78 -19.19
CA LEU A 151 5.30 9.80 -18.94
C LEU A 151 6.45 9.53 -19.91
N ASP A 152 6.87 10.54 -20.63
CA ASP A 152 8.00 10.47 -21.57
C ASP A 152 8.97 11.63 -21.28
N ALA A 153 10.04 11.30 -20.55
CA ALA A 153 11.06 12.28 -20.16
C ALA A 153 11.92 12.73 -21.34
N ALA A 154 12.11 11.88 -22.36
CA ALA A 154 12.88 12.26 -23.55
C ALA A 154 12.17 13.34 -24.38
N ASN A 155 10.85 13.25 -24.47
CA ASN A 155 10.03 14.21 -25.23
C ASN A 155 9.37 15.26 -24.32
N GLY A 156 9.58 15.21 -23.00
CA GLY A 156 8.98 16.13 -22.04
C GLY A 156 7.46 16.13 -22.09
N SER A 157 6.84 14.95 -22.10
CA SER A 157 5.39 14.84 -22.25
C SER A 157 4.73 13.88 -21.27
N LEU A 158 3.54 14.27 -20.82
CA LEU A 158 2.58 13.47 -20.09
C LEU A 158 1.36 13.24 -20.99
N THR A 159 1.02 12.00 -21.27
CA THR A 159 -0.11 11.67 -22.14
C THR A 159 -1.15 10.83 -21.41
N ILE A 160 -2.40 11.26 -21.41
CA ILE A 160 -3.55 10.47 -20.98
C ILE A 160 -4.06 9.70 -22.20
N TYR A 161 -4.09 8.38 -22.14
CA TYR A 161 -4.54 7.50 -23.24
C TYR A 161 -5.90 6.88 -22.97
N THR A 162 -6.66 6.70 -24.06
CA THR A 162 -7.88 5.88 -24.13
C THR A 162 -7.85 4.97 -25.37
N PRO A 163 -7.90 3.63 -25.22
CA PRO A 163 -7.72 2.88 -23.97
C PRO A 163 -6.30 3.05 -23.38
N ALA A 164 -6.11 2.57 -22.17
CA ALA A 164 -4.82 2.59 -21.49
C ALA A 164 -3.74 1.86 -22.30
N ARG A 165 -2.55 2.41 -22.31
CA ARG A 165 -1.31 1.71 -22.69
C ARG A 165 -0.56 1.39 -21.39
N GLU A 166 -0.05 0.17 -21.29
CA GLU A 166 0.74 -0.26 -20.14
C GLU A 166 2.02 -0.91 -20.62
N GLU A 167 3.09 -0.73 -19.87
CA GLU A 167 4.33 -1.47 -20.07
C GLU A 167 4.37 -2.70 -19.17
N ASN A 168 4.96 -3.77 -19.67
CA ASN A 168 5.28 -4.92 -18.84
C ASN A 168 6.42 -4.57 -17.89
N TYR A 169 6.31 -5.04 -16.64
CA TYR A 169 7.32 -4.85 -15.62
C TYR A 169 7.48 -6.11 -14.78
N TYR A 170 8.56 -6.18 -14.03
CA TYR A 170 8.84 -7.30 -13.14
C TYR A 170 7.98 -7.19 -11.88
N LEU A 171 7.23 -8.24 -11.60
CA LEU A 171 6.40 -8.39 -10.43
C LEU A 171 6.95 -9.51 -9.58
N HIS A 172 7.40 -9.21 -8.40
CA HIS A 172 7.81 -10.19 -7.40
C HIS A 172 8.76 -11.29 -7.96
N THR A 173 8.25 -12.24 -8.71
CA THR A 173 9.04 -13.34 -9.30
C THR A 173 8.86 -13.51 -10.81
N ARG A 174 8.07 -12.67 -11.45
CA ARG A 174 7.75 -12.81 -12.89
C ARG A 174 7.40 -11.48 -13.53
N TYR A 175 7.55 -11.43 -14.85
CA TYR A 175 7.04 -10.30 -15.63
C TYR A 175 5.53 -10.30 -15.70
N SER A 176 4.94 -9.11 -15.55
CA SER A 176 3.55 -8.87 -15.90
C SER A 176 3.34 -9.10 -17.39
N LYS A 177 2.13 -9.51 -17.75
CA LYS A 177 1.75 -9.70 -19.16
C LYS A 177 0.51 -8.88 -19.44
N PHE A 178 0.70 -7.58 -19.57
CA PHE A 178 -0.40 -6.73 -20.01
C PHE A 178 -0.69 -6.96 -21.49
N ASN A 179 -1.93 -7.31 -21.77
CA ASN A 179 -2.45 -7.34 -23.12
C ASN A 179 -3.53 -6.25 -23.22
N ARG A 180 -3.16 -5.10 -23.76
CA ARG A 180 -4.06 -3.98 -23.98
C ARG A 180 -4.19 -3.75 -25.49
N PRO A 181 -5.18 -4.41 -26.12
CA PRO A 181 -5.42 -4.18 -27.54
C PRO A 181 -5.87 -2.72 -27.75
N PRO A 182 -5.51 -2.14 -28.90
CA PRO A 182 -6.11 -0.89 -29.32
C PRO A 182 -7.62 -1.02 -29.44
N TYR A 183 -8.33 0.08 -29.28
CA TYR A 183 -9.78 0.10 -29.45
C TYR A 183 -10.13 0.25 -30.94
N THR A 184 -11.21 -0.40 -31.37
CA THR A 184 -11.77 -0.26 -32.71
C THR A 184 -13.04 0.58 -32.66
N TRP A 185 -12.96 1.76 -33.27
CA TRP A 185 -14.13 2.60 -33.50
C TRP A 185 -14.87 2.09 -34.74
N GLU A 186 -15.92 1.31 -34.55
CA GLU A 186 -16.82 0.93 -35.61
C GLU A 186 -17.57 2.18 -36.16
N PRO A 187 -18.10 2.17 -37.39
CA PRO A 187 -18.93 3.23 -37.92
C PRO A 187 -20.01 3.67 -36.93
N ASP A 188 -20.20 4.98 -36.79
CA ASP A 188 -21.11 5.64 -35.85
C ASP A 188 -20.83 5.45 -34.35
N MET A 189 -19.80 4.68 -33.97
CA MET A 189 -19.40 4.57 -32.55
C MET A 189 -18.61 5.81 -32.09
N TYR A 190 -18.70 6.08 -30.80
CA TYR A 190 -17.91 7.14 -30.16
C TYR A 190 -17.41 6.74 -28.79
N VAL A 191 -16.33 7.37 -28.36
CA VAL A 191 -15.75 7.28 -27.02
C VAL A 191 -15.65 8.67 -26.42
N CYS A 192 -15.96 8.81 -25.14
CA CYS A 192 -15.81 10.06 -24.40
C CYS A 192 -14.85 9.87 -23.22
N VAL A 193 -13.95 10.84 -23.07
CA VAL A 193 -13.03 10.94 -21.93
C VAL A 193 -13.21 12.30 -21.27
N ARG A 194 -13.45 12.30 -19.95
CA ARG A 194 -13.47 13.53 -19.15
C ARG A 194 -12.15 13.68 -18.44
N PHE A 195 -11.59 14.87 -18.49
CA PHE A 195 -10.32 15.19 -17.84
C PHE A 195 -10.32 16.61 -17.30
N SER A 196 -9.43 16.89 -16.36
CA SER A 196 -9.20 18.24 -15.85
C SER A 196 -7.70 18.48 -15.69
N ARG A 197 -7.32 19.76 -15.74
CA ARG A 197 -6.00 20.26 -15.39
C ARG A 197 -6.16 21.45 -14.46
N GLU A 198 -5.58 21.36 -13.28
CA GLU A 198 -5.56 22.46 -12.32
C GLU A 198 -4.11 22.84 -12.02
N GLU A 199 -3.85 24.14 -11.89
CA GLU A 199 -2.56 24.69 -11.47
C GLU A 199 -2.72 25.26 -10.06
N PHE A 200 -1.72 25.05 -9.20
CA PHE A 200 -1.71 25.53 -7.83
C PHE A 200 -0.29 25.91 -7.38
N PRO A 201 -0.12 26.77 -6.35
CA PRO A 201 1.17 27.04 -5.74
C PRO A 201 1.76 25.77 -5.11
N CYS A 202 3.04 25.47 -5.34
CA CYS A 202 3.71 24.30 -4.84
C CYS A 202 5.20 24.60 -4.62
N GLU A 203 5.55 25.02 -3.42
CA GLU A 203 6.93 25.35 -3.05
C GLU A 203 7.72 24.07 -2.74
N ASN A 204 7.09 23.15 -2.00
CA ASN A 204 7.68 21.92 -1.49
C ASN A 204 6.93 20.68 -2.00
N VAL A 205 7.54 19.51 -1.86
CA VAL A 205 6.91 18.23 -2.22
C VAL A 205 5.67 17.98 -1.35
N SER A 206 5.68 18.39 -0.07
CA SER A 206 4.53 18.27 0.83
C SER A 206 3.29 18.98 0.31
N ASP A 207 3.43 20.10 -0.43
CA ASP A 207 2.30 20.84 -1.00
C ASP A 207 1.53 20.02 -2.05
N LEU A 208 2.21 19.06 -2.75
CA LEU A 208 1.53 18.12 -3.64
C LEU A 208 0.61 17.19 -2.85
N PHE A 209 1.09 16.66 -1.72
CA PHE A 209 0.32 15.75 -0.89
C PHE A 209 -0.83 16.49 -0.18
N ASP A 210 -0.61 17.73 0.25
CA ASP A 210 -1.66 18.61 0.77
C ASP A 210 -2.76 18.84 -0.25
N TYR A 211 -2.36 19.20 -1.47
CA TYR A 211 -3.32 19.44 -2.54
C TYR A 211 -4.08 18.17 -2.92
N HIS A 212 -3.38 17.04 -3.01
CA HIS A 212 -4.01 15.75 -3.27
C HIS A 212 -5.02 15.38 -2.19
N TRP A 213 -4.65 15.51 -0.91
CA TRP A 213 -5.54 15.26 0.22
C TRP A 213 -6.83 16.08 0.13
N GLU A 214 -6.71 17.39 -0.14
CA GLU A 214 -7.86 18.27 -0.28
C GLU A 214 -8.74 17.90 -1.49
N LYS A 215 -8.15 17.50 -2.60
CA LYS A 215 -8.89 17.22 -3.85
C LYS A 215 -9.48 15.82 -3.89
N ALA A 216 -8.72 14.81 -3.54
CA ALA A 216 -9.16 13.42 -3.62
C ALA A 216 -10.36 13.14 -2.70
N ILE A 217 -10.35 13.74 -1.52
CA ILE A 217 -11.41 13.53 -0.53
C ILE A 217 -12.66 14.38 -0.80
N ARG A 218 -12.49 15.55 -1.46
CA ARG A 218 -13.62 16.41 -1.83
C ARG A 218 -14.14 16.17 -3.25
N SER A 219 -13.60 15.19 -3.95
CA SER A 219 -14.00 14.92 -5.32
C SER A 219 -15.43 14.41 -5.39
N ASN A 220 -16.33 15.24 -5.93
CA ASN A 220 -17.69 14.79 -6.27
C ASN A 220 -17.72 13.91 -7.53
N LEU A 221 -16.61 13.86 -8.31
CA LEU A 221 -16.50 13.04 -9.52
C LEU A 221 -16.26 11.57 -9.16
N TYR A 222 -15.63 11.33 -8.02
CA TYR A 222 -15.29 10.00 -7.52
C TYR A 222 -15.68 9.91 -6.04
N PRO A 223 -16.97 9.71 -5.73
CA PRO A 223 -17.40 9.64 -4.34
C PRO A 223 -16.73 8.44 -3.66
N ALA A 224 -15.93 8.75 -2.63
CA ALA A 224 -15.25 7.76 -1.83
C ALA A 224 -16.12 7.41 -0.62
N PHE A 225 -16.88 6.36 -0.71
CA PHE A 225 -17.63 5.80 0.40
C PHE A 225 -17.47 4.29 0.45
N ASN A 226 -17.49 3.72 1.64
CA ASN A 226 -17.53 2.29 1.84
C ASN A 226 -18.23 2.00 3.17
N THR A 227 -19.03 0.95 3.20
CA THR A 227 -19.67 0.43 4.40
C THR A 227 -19.34 -1.06 4.54
N PRO A 228 -19.04 -1.54 5.74
CA PRO A 228 -18.80 -2.95 5.95
C PRO A 228 -20.08 -3.75 5.70
N LYS A 229 -19.95 -4.92 5.03
CA LYS A 229 -21.08 -5.82 4.74
C LYS A 229 -21.62 -6.56 5.96
N ALA A 230 -20.85 -6.59 7.04
CA ALA A 230 -21.21 -7.21 8.31
C ALA A 230 -20.54 -6.49 9.48
N PRO A 231 -21.05 -6.61 10.73
CA PRO A 231 -20.42 -6.05 11.91
C PRO A 231 -18.97 -6.56 12.08
N GLU A 232 -18.07 -5.67 12.45
CA GLU A 232 -16.64 -5.97 12.59
C GLU A 232 -16.37 -7.11 13.58
N ASP A 233 -17.01 -7.09 14.74
CA ASP A 233 -16.83 -8.12 15.76
C ASP A 233 -17.19 -9.52 15.26
N GLU A 234 -18.26 -9.63 14.45
CA GLU A 234 -18.66 -10.89 13.86
C GLU A 234 -17.63 -11.38 12.84
N VAL A 235 -17.13 -10.49 11.99
CA VAL A 235 -16.13 -10.83 10.98
C VAL A 235 -14.81 -11.19 11.64
N ALA A 236 -14.35 -10.41 12.62
CA ALA A 236 -13.13 -10.69 13.36
C ALA A 236 -13.21 -12.04 14.11
N ALA A 237 -14.38 -12.40 14.68
CA ALA A 237 -14.58 -13.71 15.27
C ALA A 237 -14.48 -14.84 14.24
N MET A 238 -15.00 -14.67 13.03
CA MET A 238 -14.86 -15.65 11.94
C MET A 238 -13.39 -15.81 11.51
N VAL A 239 -12.67 -14.70 11.37
CA VAL A 239 -11.23 -14.71 11.03
C VAL A 239 -10.41 -15.34 12.14
N ARG A 240 -10.68 -15.02 13.41
CA ARG A 240 -10.04 -15.67 14.57
C ARG A 240 -10.20 -17.18 14.53
N ASP A 241 -11.43 -17.66 14.30
CA ASP A 241 -11.71 -19.10 14.29
C ASP A 241 -11.04 -19.78 13.09
N TRP A 242 -10.94 -19.08 11.94
CA TRP A 242 -10.17 -19.52 10.78
C TRP A 242 -8.68 -19.64 11.12
N VAL A 243 -8.06 -18.57 11.65
CA VAL A 243 -6.64 -18.53 12.04
C VAL A 243 -6.35 -19.63 13.07
N PHE A 244 -7.18 -19.74 14.10
CA PHE A 244 -6.96 -20.74 15.16
C PHE A 244 -7.04 -22.16 14.63
N ARG A 245 -7.92 -22.44 13.70
CA ARG A 245 -8.10 -23.78 13.10
C ARG A 245 -7.02 -24.15 12.10
N LYS A 246 -6.51 -23.16 11.32
CA LYS A 246 -5.65 -23.43 10.17
C LYS A 246 -4.19 -23.02 10.35
N HIS A 247 -3.93 -22.02 11.17
CA HIS A 247 -2.58 -21.51 11.39
C HIS A 247 -2.01 -21.88 12.77
N CYS A 248 -2.85 -22.04 13.79
CA CYS A 248 -2.39 -22.38 15.15
C CYS A 248 -2.28 -23.89 15.32
N VAL A 249 -1.07 -24.39 15.50
CA VAL A 249 -0.79 -25.82 15.64
C VAL A 249 0.13 -26.10 16.84
N ILE A 250 0.04 -27.30 17.39
CA ILE A 250 1.03 -27.84 18.35
C ILE A 250 1.74 -28.98 17.62
N THR A 251 3.05 -28.95 17.56
CA THR A 251 3.84 -30.01 16.92
C THR A 251 3.92 -31.28 17.81
N ASP A 252 4.42 -32.37 17.21
CA ASP A 252 4.70 -33.62 17.97
C ASP A 252 5.74 -33.45 19.10
N ARG A 253 6.47 -32.33 19.09
CA ARG A 253 7.43 -31.94 20.14
C ARG A 253 6.84 -31.01 21.18
N ASP A 254 5.51 -30.85 21.17
CA ASP A 254 4.76 -29.89 22.03
C ASP A 254 5.15 -28.41 21.79
N GLU A 255 5.64 -28.08 20.58
CA GLU A 255 5.98 -26.71 20.21
C GLU A 255 4.75 -26.01 19.63
N PRO A 256 4.33 -24.87 20.18
CA PRO A 256 3.25 -24.08 19.62
C PRO A 256 3.75 -23.31 18.39
N MET A 257 2.98 -23.30 17.31
CA MET A 257 3.31 -22.60 16.08
C MET A 257 2.12 -21.82 15.54
N ILE A 258 2.35 -20.60 15.10
CA ILE A 258 1.45 -19.85 14.22
C ILE A 258 2.06 -19.87 12.83
N LEU A 259 1.54 -20.70 11.95
CA LEU A 259 2.05 -20.91 10.61
C LEU A 259 1.81 -19.66 9.74
N ASN A 260 2.83 -19.21 9.03
CA ASN A 260 2.71 -18.10 8.11
C ASN A 260 1.81 -18.45 6.90
N ALA A 261 2.00 -19.65 6.33
CA ALA A 261 1.21 -20.12 5.21
C ALA A 261 1.01 -21.63 5.25
N PHE A 262 -0.05 -22.13 4.63
CA PHE A 262 -0.24 -23.53 4.32
C PHE A 262 -0.57 -23.66 2.81
N THR A 263 -0.20 -24.80 2.22
CA THR A 263 -0.23 -24.96 0.76
C THR A 263 -1.48 -25.66 0.25
N ASP A 264 -2.23 -26.28 1.15
CA ASP A 264 -3.48 -26.96 0.82
C ASP A 264 -4.57 -26.53 1.78
N ILE A 265 -5.56 -25.81 1.26
CA ILE A 265 -6.70 -25.31 2.03
C ILE A 265 -7.57 -26.46 2.54
N GLN A 266 -7.54 -27.62 1.87
CA GLN A 266 -8.29 -28.79 2.23
C GLN A 266 -7.56 -29.71 3.21
N SER A 267 -6.22 -29.67 3.24
CA SER A 267 -5.43 -30.44 4.19
C SER A 267 -5.36 -29.72 5.54
N ASP A 268 -5.31 -30.50 6.59
CA ASP A 268 -5.16 -29.97 7.95
C ASP A 268 -3.69 -29.71 8.32
N TRP A 269 -2.78 -29.88 7.36
CA TRP A 269 -1.36 -29.83 7.64
C TRP A 269 -0.55 -29.15 6.52
N PRO A 270 0.52 -28.38 6.84
CA PRO A 270 1.43 -27.85 5.86
C PRO A 270 2.17 -28.99 5.14
N ARG A 271 2.58 -28.77 3.91
CA ARG A 271 3.35 -29.76 3.14
C ARG A 271 4.56 -30.25 3.93
N SER A 272 4.80 -31.57 3.87
CA SER A 272 6.06 -32.18 4.26
C SER A 272 7.16 -31.73 3.28
N GLY A 273 7.93 -30.74 3.63
CA GLY A 273 9.07 -30.21 2.91
C GLY A 273 9.69 -29.10 3.75
N PRO A 274 10.91 -28.64 3.51
CA PRO A 274 11.43 -27.49 4.23
C PRO A 274 10.47 -26.34 3.96
N ALA A 275 9.56 -26.15 4.90
CA ALA A 275 8.66 -25.02 4.91
C ALA A 275 9.54 -23.83 5.30
N GLU A 276 10.18 -23.21 4.33
CA GLU A 276 10.99 -22.00 4.47
C GLU A 276 10.24 -20.88 5.23
N TRP A 277 8.98 -21.14 5.62
CA TRP A 277 8.02 -20.18 6.12
C TRP A 277 7.07 -20.72 7.18
N CYS A 278 7.51 -21.69 8.02
CA CYS A 278 6.61 -22.24 9.05
C CYS A 278 6.19 -21.19 10.06
N ILE A 279 7.15 -20.53 10.71
CA ILE A 279 6.89 -19.38 11.60
C ILE A 279 7.75 -18.21 11.14
N MET A 280 7.14 -17.04 11.10
CA MET A 280 7.85 -15.77 11.10
C MET A 280 7.60 -15.08 12.43
N ILE A 281 8.63 -14.50 13.05
CA ILE A 281 8.45 -13.82 14.34
C ILE A 281 7.71 -12.49 14.21
N GLY A 282 7.73 -11.87 13.01
CA GLY A 282 7.07 -10.61 12.64
C GLY A 282 6.68 -10.63 11.17
N TRP A 283 6.35 -9.47 10.61
CA TRP A 283 5.88 -9.19 9.25
C TRP A 283 4.52 -9.82 8.91
N CYS A 284 4.38 -11.12 8.88
CA CYS A 284 3.16 -11.81 8.43
C CYS A 284 2.44 -12.61 9.53
N SER A 285 3.13 -12.90 10.61
CA SER A 285 2.63 -13.71 11.72
C SER A 285 3.38 -13.39 13.02
N GLY A 286 3.64 -14.35 13.86
CA GLY A 286 4.39 -14.13 15.10
C GLY A 286 3.57 -13.44 16.19
N THR A 287 4.22 -12.55 16.92
CA THR A 287 3.58 -11.80 18.01
C THR A 287 2.42 -10.92 17.54
N MET A 288 2.44 -10.48 16.26
CA MET A 288 1.34 -9.74 15.64
C MET A 288 0.02 -10.51 15.68
N THR A 289 0.06 -11.80 15.37
CA THR A 289 -1.13 -12.68 15.39
C THR A 289 -1.48 -13.11 16.80
N ALA A 290 -0.47 -13.32 17.66
CA ALA A 290 -0.69 -13.74 19.04
C ALA A 290 -1.42 -12.68 19.88
N LEU A 291 -1.10 -11.40 19.69
CA LEU A 291 -1.68 -10.30 20.46
C LEU A 291 -3.22 -10.24 20.43
N PRO A 292 -3.90 -10.21 19.26
CA PRO A 292 -5.36 -10.25 19.25
C PRO A 292 -5.94 -11.55 19.83
N LEU A 293 -5.24 -12.69 19.70
CA LEU A 293 -5.68 -13.94 20.32
C LEU A 293 -5.66 -13.88 21.86
N ILE A 294 -4.70 -13.15 22.45
CA ILE A 294 -4.68 -12.89 23.91
C ILE A 294 -5.96 -12.14 24.31
N LYS A 295 -6.33 -11.10 23.60
CA LYS A 295 -7.52 -10.28 23.89
C LYS A 295 -8.82 -11.09 23.82
N TYR A 296 -8.93 -12.06 22.93
CA TYR A 296 -10.09 -12.94 22.86
C TYR A 296 -10.27 -13.85 24.08
N GLY A 297 -9.20 -14.15 24.82
CA GLY A 297 -9.27 -14.96 26.03
C GLY A 297 -9.45 -16.46 25.80
N GLY A 298 -9.69 -17.22 26.88
CA GLY A 298 -9.90 -18.67 26.84
C GLY A 298 -8.80 -19.44 26.11
N LYS A 299 -9.17 -20.44 25.31
CA LYS A 299 -8.21 -21.29 24.56
C LYS A 299 -7.30 -20.50 23.61
N TYR A 300 -7.77 -19.38 23.08
CA TYR A 300 -6.99 -18.54 22.17
C TYR A 300 -5.84 -17.87 22.92
N ARG A 301 -6.14 -17.29 24.12
CA ARG A 301 -5.13 -16.72 24.99
C ARG A 301 -4.14 -17.78 25.47
N GLU A 302 -4.62 -18.94 25.94
CA GLU A 302 -3.76 -20.03 26.40
C GLU A 302 -2.74 -20.47 25.35
N PHE A 303 -3.18 -20.59 24.09
CA PHE A 303 -2.29 -20.90 22.98
C PHE A 303 -1.30 -19.75 22.70
N ALA A 304 -1.79 -18.53 22.63
CA ALA A 304 -0.98 -17.36 22.32
C ALA A 304 0.12 -17.09 23.37
N LEU A 305 -0.20 -17.30 24.66
CA LEU A 305 0.79 -17.21 25.75
C LEU A 305 1.92 -18.24 25.55
N LYS A 306 1.57 -19.51 25.33
CA LYS A 306 2.57 -20.57 25.06
C LYS A 306 3.44 -20.24 23.85
N PHE A 307 2.83 -19.67 22.79
CA PHE A 307 3.54 -19.30 21.60
C PHE A 307 4.53 -18.14 21.83
N ILE A 308 4.14 -17.12 22.59
CA ILE A 308 5.06 -16.03 22.96
C ILE A 308 6.17 -16.55 23.89
N ASP A 309 5.87 -17.41 24.85
CA ASP A 309 6.87 -18.07 25.67
C ASP A 309 7.89 -18.86 24.83
N PHE A 310 7.42 -19.58 23.81
CA PHE A 310 8.29 -20.27 22.87
C PHE A 310 9.19 -19.30 22.10
N LEU A 311 8.63 -18.20 21.57
CA LEU A 311 9.41 -17.20 20.85
C LEU A 311 10.44 -16.48 21.73
N THR A 312 10.08 -16.16 22.99
CA THR A 312 11.00 -15.43 23.90
C THR A 312 12.18 -16.30 24.34
N THR A 313 11.98 -17.61 24.47
CA THR A 313 13.01 -18.55 24.94
C THR A 313 13.88 -19.15 23.85
N HIS A 314 13.47 -19.06 22.58
CA HIS A 314 14.16 -19.70 21.45
C HIS A 314 14.57 -18.66 20.38
N GLY A 315 15.39 -19.09 19.43
CA GLY A 315 15.75 -18.33 18.24
C GLY A 315 16.75 -17.21 18.43
N ASN A 316 17.46 -17.15 19.55
CA ASN A 316 18.47 -16.11 19.80
C ASN A 316 19.68 -16.30 18.88
N SER A 317 20.12 -15.23 18.21
CA SER A 317 21.36 -15.18 17.48
C SER A 317 22.53 -14.73 18.39
N PRO A 318 23.78 -14.85 17.93
CA PRO A 318 24.95 -14.33 18.67
C PRO A 318 24.89 -12.83 18.98
N SER A 319 24.20 -12.04 18.15
CA SER A 319 24.05 -10.59 18.37
C SER A 319 22.99 -10.22 19.43
N GLY A 320 22.26 -11.20 19.96
CA GLY A 320 21.15 -10.98 20.90
C GLY A 320 19.81 -10.66 20.23
N VAL A 321 19.77 -10.57 18.90
CA VAL A 321 18.53 -10.43 18.11
C VAL A 321 18.00 -11.82 17.76
N LYS A 322 16.70 -11.98 17.59
CA LYS A 322 16.09 -13.25 17.16
C LYS A 322 16.35 -13.52 15.68
N TYR A 323 16.58 -14.78 15.32
CA TYR A 323 16.41 -15.22 13.94
C TYR A 323 14.96 -15.05 13.50
N SER A 324 14.77 -14.71 12.23
CA SER A 324 13.47 -14.27 11.71
C SER A 324 12.46 -15.39 11.50
N VAL A 325 12.95 -16.62 11.24
CA VAL A 325 12.13 -17.75 10.79
C VAL A 325 12.50 -19.02 11.53
N TYR A 326 11.50 -19.84 11.83
CA TYR A 326 11.65 -21.22 12.29
C TYR A 326 10.95 -22.16 11.31
N ASP A 327 11.67 -23.14 10.76
CA ASP A 327 11.14 -24.09 9.77
C ASP A 327 10.54 -25.36 10.38
N GLY A 328 10.44 -25.40 11.71
CA GLY A 328 10.04 -26.58 12.45
C GLY A 328 11.21 -27.47 12.92
N ASN A 329 12.45 -27.17 12.49
CA ASN A 329 13.67 -27.89 12.89
C ASN A 329 14.78 -26.94 13.33
N ALA A 330 14.93 -25.81 12.65
CA ALA A 330 16.01 -24.87 12.88
C ALA A 330 15.49 -23.41 12.80
N TRP A 331 16.11 -22.56 13.60
CA TRP A 331 15.98 -21.13 13.49
C TRP A 331 16.96 -20.60 12.44
N MET A 332 16.51 -19.70 11.59
CA MET A 332 17.30 -19.16 10.48
C MET A 332 16.83 -17.77 10.07
N ASP A 333 17.65 -17.06 9.34
CA ASP A 333 17.21 -15.93 8.54
C ASP A 333 16.61 -16.44 7.22
N PRO A 334 15.55 -15.81 6.72
CA PRO A 334 14.95 -16.24 5.47
C PRO A 334 15.98 -16.10 4.33
N LYS A 335 16.33 -17.23 3.77
CA LYS A 335 17.07 -17.27 2.50
C LYS A 335 16.07 -17.03 1.39
N HIS A 336 15.74 -15.79 1.12
CA HIS A 336 15.04 -15.51 -0.12
C HIS A 336 15.92 -15.96 -1.27
N PRO A 337 15.44 -16.75 -2.25
CA PRO A 337 16.24 -17.25 -3.36
C PRO A 337 16.97 -16.14 -4.12
N GLU A 338 16.44 -14.93 -4.07
CA GLU A 338 16.98 -13.74 -4.71
C GLU A 338 17.85 -12.87 -3.79
N TYR A 339 17.73 -13.05 -2.48
CA TYR A 339 18.44 -12.27 -1.46
C TYR A 339 19.51 -13.09 -0.75
N ASN A 340 19.98 -14.19 -1.21
CA ASN A 340 20.98 -15.10 -0.61
C ASN A 340 22.06 -14.40 0.25
N THR A 341 21.61 -13.64 1.25
CA THR A 341 22.41 -12.62 1.92
C THR A 341 22.91 -13.06 3.29
N GLY A 342 22.29 -14.04 3.92
CA GLY A 342 22.56 -14.35 5.33
C GLY A 342 22.24 -13.18 6.28
N TYR A 343 21.36 -12.25 5.87
CA TYR A 343 20.95 -11.08 6.64
C TYR A 343 19.45 -11.11 6.92
N THR A 344 19.07 -10.69 8.12
CA THR A 344 17.66 -10.52 8.48
C THR A 344 17.17 -9.12 8.10
N HIS A 345 15.92 -9.01 7.66
CA HIS A 345 15.26 -7.72 7.47
C HIS A 345 14.88 -7.15 8.85
N CYS A 346 15.17 -5.86 9.08
CA CYS A 346 14.95 -5.18 10.36
C CYS A 346 13.51 -5.31 10.89
N ARG A 347 12.54 -5.37 9.99
CA ARG A 347 11.13 -5.45 10.31
C ARG A 347 10.74 -6.69 11.10
N PHE A 348 11.33 -7.86 10.84
CA PHE A 348 10.98 -9.08 11.59
C PHE A 348 11.11 -8.89 13.09
N TYR A 349 12.26 -8.41 13.53
CA TYR A 349 12.52 -8.20 14.95
C TYR A 349 11.79 -6.99 15.51
N SER A 350 11.64 -5.93 14.72
CA SER A 350 10.90 -4.74 15.13
C SER A 350 9.42 -5.05 15.37
N ASP A 351 8.75 -5.76 14.44
CA ASP A 351 7.36 -6.20 14.63
C ASP A 351 7.25 -7.15 15.83
N TYR A 352 8.19 -8.11 15.94
CA TYR A 352 8.23 -9.00 17.10
C TYR A 352 8.23 -8.23 18.42
N LEU A 353 9.15 -7.28 18.58
CA LEU A 353 9.26 -6.49 19.80
C LEU A 353 8.05 -5.57 20.02
N TYR A 354 7.58 -4.89 18.99
CA TYR A 354 6.46 -3.97 19.12
C TYR A 354 5.21 -4.66 19.66
N TYR A 355 4.85 -5.79 19.06
CA TYR A 355 3.67 -6.53 19.49
C TYR A 355 3.91 -7.32 20.79
N LEU A 356 5.15 -7.71 21.10
CA LEU A 356 5.52 -8.22 22.41
C LEU A 356 5.32 -7.14 23.50
N GLY A 357 5.78 -5.92 23.26
CA GLY A 357 5.56 -4.79 24.17
C GLY A 357 4.08 -4.50 24.40
N LYS A 358 3.26 -4.50 23.35
CA LYS A 358 1.79 -4.37 23.47
C LYS A 358 1.17 -5.53 24.26
N ALA A 359 1.66 -6.76 24.07
CA ALA A 359 1.17 -7.93 24.80
C ALA A 359 1.50 -7.86 26.30
N ILE A 360 2.74 -7.46 26.64
CA ILE A 360 3.16 -7.22 28.03
C ILE A 360 2.24 -6.20 28.70
N ARG A 361 2.01 -5.09 28.03
CA ARG A 361 1.15 -4.02 28.55
C ARG A 361 -0.29 -4.48 28.70
N PHE A 362 -0.85 -5.19 27.73
CA PHE A 362 -2.21 -5.72 27.80
C PHE A 362 -2.37 -6.74 28.94
N GLU A 363 -1.44 -7.69 29.08
CA GLU A 363 -1.47 -8.68 30.16
C GLU A 363 -1.36 -8.02 31.54
N ARG A 364 -0.46 -7.06 31.70
CA ARG A 364 -0.29 -6.32 32.93
C ARG A 364 -1.51 -5.46 33.29
N ASP A 365 -1.96 -4.64 32.35
CA ASP A 365 -2.95 -3.58 32.63
C ASP A 365 -4.39 -4.10 32.59
N THR A 366 -4.67 -5.14 31.78
CA THR A 366 -6.02 -5.71 31.66
C THR A 366 -6.20 -6.98 32.48
N ASN A 367 -5.23 -7.90 32.44
CA ASN A 367 -5.34 -9.20 33.11
C ASN A 367 -4.63 -9.24 34.47
N GLY A 368 -3.88 -8.21 34.85
CA GLY A 368 -3.13 -8.15 36.09
C GLY A 368 -1.97 -9.16 36.16
N VAL A 369 -1.49 -9.65 35.00
CA VAL A 369 -0.46 -10.68 34.90
C VAL A 369 0.84 -10.07 34.39
N ARG A 370 1.96 -10.42 35.06
CA ARG A 370 3.30 -10.06 34.62
C ARG A 370 4.02 -11.26 34.05
N HIS A 371 4.83 -11.02 33.01
CA HIS A 371 5.66 -12.02 32.37
C HIS A 371 7.12 -11.54 32.40
N PRO A 372 7.89 -11.84 33.48
CA PRO A 372 9.25 -11.30 33.67
C PRO A 372 10.20 -11.60 32.50
N GLU A 373 10.07 -12.77 31.87
CA GLU A 373 10.89 -13.18 30.74
C GLU A 373 10.58 -12.31 29.49
N TRP A 374 9.31 -12.00 29.24
CA TRP A 374 8.91 -11.12 28.17
C TRP A 374 9.39 -9.68 28.41
N GLU A 375 9.24 -9.20 29.66
CA GLU A 375 9.70 -7.86 30.06
C GLU A 375 11.22 -7.75 29.90
N ALA A 376 11.99 -8.78 30.24
CA ALA A 376 13.43 -8.80 30.07
C ALA A 376 13.85 -8.82 28.60
N GLU A 377 13.17 -9.62 27.77
CA GLU A 377 13.38 -9.67 26.31
C GLU A 377 13.07 -8.32 25.65
N PHE A 378 11.94 -7.69 26.00
CA PHE A 378 11.57 -6.38 25.47
C PHE A 378 12.59 -5.29 25.89
N ALA A 379 13.01 -5.26 27.13
CA ALA A 379 14.02 -4.31 27.62
C ALA A 379 15.37 -4.51 26.91
N ASN A 380 15.82 -5.76 26.72
CA ASN A 380 17.03 -6.06 25.96
C ASN A 380 16.92 -5.59 24.50
N GLY A 381 15.77 -5.82 23.86
CA GLY A 381 15.51 -5.33 22.50
C GLY A 381 15.57 -3.82 22.38
N LEU A 382 15.02 -3.09 23.36
CA LEU A 382 15.15 -1.62 23.43
C LEU A 382 16.60 -1.17 23.52
N ASP A 383 17.42 -1.83 24.37
CA ASP A 383 18.84 -1.50 24.52
C ASP A 383 19.64 -1.76 23.22
N ILE A 384 19.33 -2.85 22.52
CA ILE A 384 19.92 -3.16 21.20
C ILE A 384 19.58 -2.07 20.18
N LEU A 385 18.30 -1.67 20.07
CA LEU A 385 17.87 -0.64 19.13
C LEU A 385 18.45 0.74 19.46
N MET A 386 18.46 1.14 20.75
CA MET A 386 19.11 2.39 21.15
C MET A 386 20.60 2.39 20.83
N GLY A 387 21.30 1.29 21.13
CA GLY A 387 22.72 1.14 20.81
C GLY A 387 23.00 1.14 19.31
N LEU A 388 22.09 0.58 18.50
CA LEU A 388 22.18 0.66 17.03
C LEU A 388 22.04 2.12 16.57
N TRP A 389 21.02 2.82 17.04
CA TRP A 389 20.79 4.24 16.71
C TRP A 389 21.97 5.12 17.08
N GLU A 390 22.56 4.95 18.27
CA GLU A 390 23.69 5.74 18.75
C GLU A 390 24.96 5.58 17.89
N ARG A 391 25.13 4.43 17.25
CA ARG A 391 26.28 4.17 16.37
C ARG A 391 26.04 4.59 14.92
N GLU A 392 24.86 4.25 14.38
CA GLU A 392 24.61 4.30 12.95
C GLU A 392 23.71 5.49 12.54
N HIS A 393 22.96 6.09 13.49
CA HIS A 393 21.91 7.08 13.23
C HIS A 393 20.89 6.62 12.17
N ASP A 394 20.68 5.31 12.12
CA ASP A 394 19.75 4.62 11.22
C ASP A 394 19.43 3.24 11.81
N PHE A 395 18.22 2.72 11.54
CA PHE A 395 17.87 1.35 11.87
C PHE A 395 18.10 0.39 10.71
N GLY A 396 18.38 0.93 9.53
CA GLY A 396 18.72 0.16 8.33
C GLY A 396 17.59 -0.67 7.75
N LEU A 397 17.97 -1.51 6.79
CA LEU A 397 17.11 -2.47 6.12
C LEU A 397 17.49 -3.90 6.50
N TYR A 398 18.76 -4.25 6.32
CA TYR A 398 19.27 -5.60 6.61
C TYR A 398 20.28 -5.57 7.75
N TRP A 399 20.14 -6.52 8.66
CA TRP A 399 20.94 -6.70 9.85
C TRP A 399 21.78 -7.96 9.77
N ASN A 400 23.07 -7.84 10.11
CA ASN A 400 23.95 -8.99 10.27
C ASN A 400 23.91 -9.48 11.73
N LEU A 401 23.50 -10.74 11.91
CA LEU A 401 23.28 -11.37 13.21
C LEU A 401 24.46 -12.27 13.65
N GLU A 402 25.48 -12.49 12.82
CA GLU A 402 26.55 -13.46 13.08
C GLU A 402 27.56 -12.97 14.11
N GLY A 403 27.67 -11.66 14.31
CA GLY A 403 28.57 -11.05 15.30
C GLY A 403 27.97 -11.01 16.69
N SER A 404 28.82 -10.74 17.71
CA SER A 404 28.39 -10.47 19.08
C SER A 404 27.66 -9.13 19.26
N GLN A 405 27.60 -8.32 18.22
CA GLN A 405 26.91 -7.06 18.17
C GLN A 405 26.19 -6.94 16.82
N LEU A 406 24.96 -6.42 16.86
CA LEU A 406 24.17 -6.12 15.68
C LEU A 406 24.86 -5.04 14.83
N THR A 407 25.01 -5.29 13.54
CA THR A 407 25.53 -4.33 12.56
C THR A 407 24.60 -4.24 11.35
N LEU A 408 24.66 -3.07 10.66
CA LEU A 408 23.89 -2.87 9.44
C LEU A 408 24.63 -3.43 8.23
N SER A 409 23.91 -4.14 7.39
CA SER A 409 24.36 -4.54 6.05
C SER A 409 23.87 -3.57 4.99
N ARG A 410 22.69 -2.97 5.20
CA ARG A 410 22.07 -1.98 4.32
C ARG A 410 21.34 -0.93 5.15
N SER A 411 21.46 0.34 4.79
CA SER A 411 20.89 1.51 5.49
C SER A 411 20.22 2.48 4.50
N GLY A 412 19.66 3.56 5.02
CA GLY A 412 19.11 4.65 4.22
C GLY A 412 17.71 4.37 3.66
N THR A 413 16.94 3.46 4.27
CA THR A 413 15.58 3.11 3.84
C THR A 413 14.53 3.44 4.90
N CYS A 414 13.28 3.57 4.51
CA CYS A 414 12.17 3.83 5.43
C CYS A 414 11.76 2.60 6.27
N ALA A 415 12.31 1.41 5.98
CA ALA A 415 12.03 0.19 6.74
C ALA A 415 12.34 0.32 8.25
N GLY A 416 13.33 1.12 8.63
CA GLY A 416 13.62 1.38 10.04
C GLY A 416 12.49 2.07 10.82
N ALA A 417 11.44 2.56 10.16
CA ALA A 417 10.25 3.11 10.80
C ALA A 417 9.55 2.09 11.73
N PHE A 418 9.66 0.79 11.43
CA PHE A 418 9.14 -0.26 12.34
C PHE A 418 9.86 -0.27 13.69
N SER A 419 11.15 0.07 13.72
CA SER A 419 11.89 0.23 14.99
C SER A 419 11.43 1.45 15.79
N LEU A 420 10.94 2.52 15.14
CA LEU A 420 10.35 3.66 15.84
C LEU A 420 9.09 3.26 16.63
N LEU A 421 8.29 2.33 16.14
CA LEU A 421 7.12 1.81 16.86
C LEU A 421 7.54 1.08 18.16
N VAL A 422 8.66 0.35 18.12
CA VAL A 422 9.22 -0.30 19.32
C VAL A 422 9.65 0.75 20.35
N LEU A 423 10.35 1.81 19.89
CA LEU A 423 10.78 2.90 20.79
C LEU A 423 9.57 3.66 21.36
N ALA A 424 8.52 3.87 20.57
CA ALA A 424 7.27 4.49 21.04
C ALA A 424 6.61 3.68 22.16
N GLU A 425 6.46 2.35 21.95
CA GLU A 425 5.93 1.46 22.99
C GLU A 425 6.85 1.41 24.22
N GLY A 426 8.18 1.47 24.01
CA GLY A 426 9.17 1.58 25.08
C GLY A 426 8.99 2.87 25.89
N CYS A 427 8.84 4.03 25.23
CA CYS A 427 8.58 5.32 25.90
C CYS A 427 7.27 5.30 26.70
N ARG A 428 6.24 4.57 26.23
CA ARG A 428 4.99 4.39 26.97
C ARG A 428 5.17 3.59 28.25
N GLN A 429 6.02 2.56 28.21
CA GLN A 429 6.27 1.69 29.37
C GLN A 429 7.34 2.22 30.33
N TYR A 430 8.31 2.98 29.84
CA TYR A 430 9.46 3.52 30.59
C TYR A 430 9.64 5.04 30.33
N PRO A 431 8.64 5.88 30.65
CA PRO A 431 8.62 7.29 30.30
C PRO A 431 9.76 8.11 30.95
N GLU A 432 10.34 7.62 32.04
CA GLU A 432 11.47 8.25 32.76
C GLU A 432 12.84 7.89 32.16
N ASN A 433 12.92 6.95 31.22
CA ASN A 433 14.16 6.58 30.56
C ASN A 433 14.57 7.65 29.53
N LYS A 434 15.38 8.62 29.96
CA LYS A 434 15.81 9.74 29.12
C LYS A 434 16.54 9.29 27.86
N ARG A 435 17.41 8.28 27.96
CA ARG A 435 18.14 7.75 26.80
C ARG A 435 17.17 7.27 25.71
N LEU A 436 16.13 6.56 26.11
CA LEU A 436 15.09 6.06 25.20
C LEU A 436 14.28 7.19 24.58
N VAL A 437 13.84 8.15 25.39
CA VAL A 437 13.07 9.32 24.93
C VAL A 437 13.89 10.15 23.94
N ASP A 438 15.14 10.43 24.25
CA ASP A 438 16.05 11.20 23.37
C ASP A 438 16.30 10.45 22.05
N CYS A 439 16.55 9.13 22.11
CA CYS A 439 16.71 8.28 20.93
C CYS A 439 15.47 8.33 20.04
N PHE A 440 14.28 8.17 20.62
CA PHE A 440 13.01 8.21 19.88
C PHE A 440 12.77 9.56 19.20
N HIS A 441 13.00 10.67 19.90
CA HIS A 441 12.86 12.00 19.32
C HIS A 441 13.80 12.24 18.15
N GLN A 442 15.08 11.90 18.30
CA GLN A 442 16.09 12.07 17.25
C GLN A 442 15.78 11.21 16.03
N ALA A 443 15.40 9.97 16.26
CA ALA A 443 15.08 9.04 15.19
C ALA A 443 13.81 9.46 14.43
N CYS A 444 12.73 9.83 15.11
CA CYS A 444 11.53 10.37 14.46
C CYS A 444 11.84 11.59 13.61
N PHE A 445 12.66 12.50 14.09
CA PHE A 445 13.05 13.70 13.33
C PHE A 445 13.84 13.33 12.07
N SER A 446 14.84 12.47 12.19
CA SER A 446 15.67 12.03 11.07
C SER A 446 14.83 11.32 9.99
N TYR A 447 13.92 10.43 10.38
CA TYR A 447 13.05 9.72 9.43
C TYR A 447 12.05 10.66 8.78
N TYR A 448 11.52 11.64 9.49
CA TYR A 448 10.69 12.68 8.90
C TYR A 448 11.42 13.47 7.82
N GLU A 449 12.64 13.93 8.10
CA GLU A 449 13.44 14.69 7.13
C GLU A 449 13.79 13.85 5.88
N LYS A 450 14.20 12.60 6.10
CA LYS A 450 14.67 11.74 5.00
C LYS A 450 13.53 11.26 4.09
N PHE A 451 12.34 10.98 4.63
CA PHE A 451 11.29 10.28 3.90
C PHE A 451 10.02 11.09 3.72
N VAL A 452 9.57 11.83 4.73
CA VAL A 452 8.34 12.62 4.61
C VAL A 452 8.57 13.88 3.79
N LEU A 453 9.63 14.65 4.07
CA LEU A 453 9.92 15.86 3.30
C LEU A 453 10.28 15.59 1.84
N THR A 454 10.81 14.41 1.54
CA THR A 454 11.12 13.98 0.17
C THR A 454 9.95 13.32 -0.55
N GLY A 455 8.85 13.03 0.17
CA GLY A 455 7.68 12.36 -0.40
C GLY A 455 7.88 10.89 -0.76
N ARG A 456 8.95 10.25 -0.24
CA ARG A 456 9.36 8.89 -0.58
C ARG A 456 9.31 7.98 0.64
N SER A 457 8.73 6.80 0.46
CA SER A 457 8.72 5.75 1.49
C SER A 457 8.92 4.40 0.82
N PHE A 458 9.94 3.67 1.23
CA PHE A 458 10.33 2.46 0.52
C PHE A 458 10.98 1.41 1.43
N ALA A 459 10.95 0.15 0.99
CA ALA A 459 11.61 -1.00 1.58
C ALA A 459 10.94 -1.56 2.85
N GLY A 460 9.66 -1.25 3.12
CA GLY A 460 8.94 -1.79 4.28
C GLY A 460 8.62 -3.29 4.18
N PRO A 461 8.04 -3.77 3.08
CA PRO A 461 7.85 -5.20 2.86
C PRO A 461 9.17 -5.95 2.67
N VAL A 462 9.21 -7.19 3.18
CA VAL A 462 10.44 -8.01 3.12
C VAL A 462 10.75 -8.52 1.71
N ASP A 463 9.74 -8.59 0.84
CA ASP A 463 9.79 -9.27 -0.46
C ASP A 463 9.90 -8.33 -1.68
N ILE A 464 9.98 -7.01 -1.48
CA ILE A 464 9.93 -6.03 -2.57
C ILE A 464 11.19 -5.20 -2.75
N TRP A 465 12.29 -5.57 -2.12
CA TRP A 465 13.52 -4.79 -2.15
C TRP A 465 13.32 -3.35 -1.61
N GLU A 466 13.77 -2.36 -2.36
CA GLU A 466 13.66 -0.94 -2.02
C GLU A 466 12.54 -0.22 -2.81
N ALA A 467 11.45 -0.94 -3.17
CA ALA A 467 10.30 -0.33 -3.84
C ALA A 467 9.55 0.65 -2.92
N ASP A 468 8.99 1.70 -3.51
CA ASP A 468 8.06 2.57 -2.78
C ASP A 468 6.84 1.77 -2.32
N ASP A 469 6.44 1.94 -1.05
CA ASP A 469 5.42 1.13 -0.40
C ASP A 469 4.58 1.89 0.64
N SER A 470 3.42 1.31 0.95
CA SER A 470 2.51 1.84 1.95
C SER A 470 2.87 1.45 3.38
N GLU A 471 3.62 0.38 3.57
CA GLU A 471 3.82 -0.22 4.89
C GLU A 471 4.80 0.58 5.73
N SER A 472 5.91 1.01 5.12
CA SER A 472 6.89 1.86 5.80
C SER A 472 6.34 3.24 6.13
N ILE A 473 5.54 3.86 5.26
CA ILE A 473 4.91 5.15 5.59
C ILE A 473 3.78 4.99 6.61
N ALA A 474 3.05 3.86 6.64
CA ALA A 474 2.10 3.55 7.69
C ALA A 474 2.79 3.48 9.06
N ALA A 475 3.89 2.72 9.14
CA ALA A 475 4.68 2.60 10.36
C ALA A 475 5.25 3.95 10.83
N LEU A 476 5.78 4.76 9.90
CA LEU A 476 6.28 6.10 10.21
C LEU A 476 5.17 7.05 10.69
N THR A 477 4.01 7.02 10.02
CA THR A 477 2.85 7.84 10.42
C THR A 477 2.36 7.47 11.83
N ASP A 478 2.26 6.18 12.12
CA ASP A 478 1.86 5.70 13.44
C ASP A 478 2.87 6.11 14.52
N ALA A 479 4.18 5.94 14.27
CA ALA A 479 5.23 6.35 15.21
C ALA A 479 5.21 7.86 15.50
N LEU A 480 5.03 8.70 14.48
CA LEU A 480 4.92 10.16 14.63
C LEU A 480 3.62 10.56 15.35
N THR A 481 2.52 9.85 15.11
CA THR A 481 1.25 10.06 15.84
C THR A 481 1.41 9.70 17.32
N GLN A 482 2.06 8.57 17.62
CA GLN A 482 2.37 8.18 18.99
C GLN A 482 3.34 9.16 19.66
N GLN A 483 4.29 9.74 18.91
CA GLN A 483 5.18 10.78 19.44
C GLN A 483 4.39 12.00 19.91
N TYR A 484 3.38 12.44 19.15
CA TYR A 484 2.49 13.51 19.60
C TYR A 484 1.67 13.12 20.83
N GLN A 485 1.08 11.92 20.83
CA GLN A 485 0.27 11.42 21.94
C GLN A 485 1.06 11.32 23.25
N LEU A 486 2.34 10.98 23.17
CA LEU A 486 3.22 10.84 24.33
C LEU A 486 3.72 12.19 24.88
N PHE A 487 3.98 13.16 24.00
CA PHE A 487 4.73 14.37 24.38
C PHE A 487 3.99 15.69 24.09
N GLY A 488 2.85 15.68 23.39
CA GLY A 488 1.94 16.84 23.24
C GLY A 488 2.50 18.02 22.44
N ASN A 489 3.54 17.85 21.62
CA ASN A 489 4.17 18.92 20.85
C ASN A 489 3.52 19.10 19.48
N GLU A 490 3.04 20.31 19.17
CA GLU A 490 2.36 20.64 17.90
C GLU A 490 3.23 20.36 16.65
N GLU A 491 4.54 20.49 16.75
CA GLU A 491 5.45 20.13 15.65
C GLU A 491 5.42 18.61 15.37
N HIS A 492 5.24 17.78 16.40
CA HIS A 492 5.05 16.33 16.22
C HIS A 492 3.72 16.03 15.51
N LEU A 493 2.65 16.76 15.85
CA LEU A 493 1.36 16.63 15.17
C LEU A 493 1.48 17.01 13.69
N LYS A 494 2.15 18.12 13.39
CA LYS A 494 2.40 18.53 12.01
C LYS A 494 3.10 17.43 11.22
N ARG A 495 4.18 16.85 11.78
CA ARG A 495 4.92 15.76 11.13
C ARG A 495 4.08 14.51 10.90
N ALA A 496 3.24 14.15 11.87
CA ALA A 496 2.31 13.04 11.74
C ALA A 496 1.30 13.27 10.60
N LEU A 497 0.75 14.49 10.50
CA LEU A 497 -0.18 14.87 9.44
C LEU A 497 0.47 14.87 8.06
N ASP A 498 1.70 15.36 7.94
CA ASP A 498 2.43 15.33 6.67
C ASP A 498 2.67 13.88 6.21
N ALA A 499 3.09 12.99 7.11
CA ALA A 499 3.24 11.56 6.82
C ALA A 499 1.90 10.88 6.46
N ALA A 500 0.82 11.21 7.18
CA ALA A 500 -0.50 10.66 6.94
C ALA A 500 -1.05 11.02 5.56
N LYS A 501 -0.75 12.21 5.02
CA LYS A 501 -1.15 12.61 3.67
C LYS A 501 -0.41 11.78 2.60
N ILE A 502 0.85 11.42 2.83
CA ILE A 502 1.57 10.48 1.96
C ILE A 502 0.90 9.10 2.04
N PHE A 503 0.61 8.59 3.25
CA PHE A 503 -0.09 7.32 3.41
C PHE A 503 -1.45 7.32 2.71
N ALA A 504 -2.21 8.42 2.76
CA ALA A 504 -3.51 8.54 2.10
C ALA A 504 -3.43 8.35 0.57
N THR A 505 -2.27 8.61 -0.06
CA THR A 505 -2.09 8.34 -1.50
C THR A 505 -2.02 6.86 -1.83
N TRP A 506 -1.83 5.99 -0.85
CA TRP A 506 -1.86 4.54 -1.00
C TRP A 506 -3.25 3.94 -0.80
N CYS A 507 -4.20 4.72 -0.29
CA CYS A 507 -5.57 4.27 -0.05
C CYS A 507 -6.44 4.50 -1.28
N VAL A 508 -7.12 3.46 -1.76
CA VAL A 508 -8.06 3.58 -2.90
C VAL A 508 -9.20 4.53 -2.51
N ASN A 509 -9.29 5.65 -3.22
CA ASN A 509 -10.22 6.73 -2.90
C ASN A 509 -11.32 6.90 -3.97
N TYR A 510 -11.79 5.81 -4.51
CA TYR A 510 -12.94 5.68 -5.41
C TYR A 510 -13.41 4.23 -5.40
N GLN A 511 -14.56 3.94 -6.00
CA GLN A 511 -15.00 2.55 -6.18
C GLN A 511 -14.49 2.03 -7.54
N PRO A 512 -13.50 1.12 -7.56
CA PRO A 512 -13.11 0.45 -8.79
C PRO A 512 -14.25 -0.41 -9.34
N ALA A 513 -14.45 -0.40 -10.65
CA ALA A 513 -15.37 -1.30 -11.31
C ALA A 513 -14.61 -2.57 -11.71
N PHE A 514 -14.93 -3.68 -11.08
CA PHE A 514 -14.39 -4.97 -11.47
C PHE A 514 -15.18 -5.57 -12.63
N PRO A 515 -14.51 -6.35 -13.51
CA PRO A 515 -15.19 -7.02 -14.62
C PRO A 515 -16.29 -7.97 -14.14
N GLY A 516 -17.36 -8.08 -14.94
CA GLY A 516 -18.40 -9.09 -14.69
C GLY A 516 -17.82 -10.50 -14.71
N GLY A 517 -18.25 -11.33 -13.76
CA GLY A 517 -17.76 -12.70 -13.56
C GLY A 517 -16.45 -12.82 -12.81
N SER A 518 -15.81 -11.69 -12.38
CA SER A 518 -14.64 -11.75 -11.51
C SER A 518 -15.03 -12.12 -10.08
N THR A 519 -14.06 -12.63 -9.30
CA THR A 519 -14.26 -13.04 -7.88
C THR A 519 -14.91 -11.94 -7.03
N LEU A 520 -14.54 -10.68 -7.29
CA LEU A 520 -14.96 -9.53 -6.49
C LEU A 520 -15.93 -8.61 -7.24
N GLU A 521 -16.68 -9.15 -8.25
CA GLU A 521 -17.71 -8.37 -8.91
C GLU A 521 -18.70 -7.79 -7.90
N GLY A 522 -18.92 -6.47 -7.97
CA GLY A 522 -19.83 -5.77 -7.06
C GLY A 522 -19.32 -5.50 -5.65
N ILE A 523 -18.13 -6.00 -5.27
CA ILE A 523 -17.52 -5.74 -3.97
C ILE A 523 -16.93 -4.34 -3.93
N ASN A 524 -17.27 -3.57 -2.87
CA ASN A 524 -16.69 -2.26 -2.64
C ASN A 524 -15.37 -2.38 -1.90
N VAL A 525 -14.27 -1.98 -2.58
CA VAL A 525 -12.91 -1.98 -2.04
C VAL A 525 -12.36 -0.57 -1.82
N CYS A 526 -13.20 0.47 -1.88
CA CYS A 526 -12.80 1.83 -1.54
C CYS A 526 -12.25 1.89 -0.10
N GLY A 527 -11.09 2.47 0.08
CA GLY A 527 -10.32 2.45 1.33
C GLY A 527 -9.25 1.34 1.37
N GLY A 528 -9.29 0.37 0.45
CA GLY A 528 -8.27 -0.65 0.36
C GLY A 528 -6.88 -0.04 0.14
N VAL A 529 -5.88 -0.54 0.87
CA VAL A 529 -4.51 -0.02 0.81
C VAL A 529 -3.72 -0.76 -0.25
N LEU A 530 -3.17 -0.05 -1.22
CA LEU A 530 -2.28 -0.62 -2.23
C LEU A 530 -0.92 -0.90 -1.58
N ALA A 531 -0.40 -2.11 -1.75
CA ALA A 531 0.78 -2.56 -1.03
C ALA A 531 2.05 -1.78 -1.41
N ASN A 532 2.39 -1.76 -2.70
CA ASN A 532 3.60 -1.10 -3.20
C ASN A 532 3.57 -0.93 -4.72
N VAL A 533 4.50 -0.15 -5.27
CA VAL A 533 4.59 0.11 -6.72
C VAL A 533 4.97 -1.11 -7.54
N MET A 534 5.59 -2.11 -6.92
CA MET A 534 6.02 -3.34 -7.59
C MET A 534 4.86 -4.32 -7.75
N ASN A 535 4.16 -4.64 -6.67
CA ASN A 535 3.09 -5.65 -6.67
C ASN A 535 1.74 -5.10 -7.17
N ARG A 536 1.46 -3.83 -6.97
CA ARG A 536 0.26 -3.12 -7.45
C ARG A 536 -1.06 -3.84 -7.16
N HIS A 537 -1.17 -4.42 -5.97
CA HIS A 537 -2.41 -5.03 -5.49
C HIS A 537 -2.86 -4.37 -4.19
N ILE A 538 -4.14 -4.47 -3.90
CA ILE A 538 -4.65 -4.13 -2.57
C ILE A 538 -4.32 -5.28 -1.63
N GLY A 539 -3.72 -4.97 -0.49
CA GLY A 539 -3.66 -5.85 0.66
C GLY A 539 -4.91 -5.61 1.53
N PRO A 540 -5.85 -6.58 1.64
CA PRO A 540 -7.03 -6.41 2.47
C PRO A 540 -6.65 -6.18 3.93
N GLY A 541 -7.28 -5.22 4.53
CA GLY A 541 -6.87 -4.73 5.83
C GLY A 541 -5.76 -3.72 5.65
N ILE A 542 -4.76 -3.77 6.44
CA ILE A 542 -3.57 -2.98 6.26
C ILE A 542 -2.41 -3.88 6.40
N CYS A 543 -1.44 -3.52 5.65
CA CYS A 543 -0.28 -4.33 5.55
C CYS A 543 0.40 -4.65 6.87
N THR A 544 0.22 -3.91 7.95
CA THR A 544 0.91 -4.23 9.21
C THR A 544 0.33 -3.63 10.46
N ASN A 545 -0.25 -2.44 10.32
CA ASN A 545 -0.82 -1.73 11.46
C ASN A 545 -2.32 -1.62 11.25
N SER A 546 -3.05 -1.47 12.32
CA SER A 546 -4.51 -1.37 12.28
C SER A 546 -5.05 -0.10 11.64
N ALA A 547 -4.21 0.81 11.10
CA ALA A 547 -4.51 2.20 10.73
C ALA A 547 -5.15 3.03 11.86
N ARG A 548 -5.05 2.61 13.09
CA ARG A 548 -5.58 3.32 14.25
C ARG A 548 -5.12 4.78 14.28
N PHE A 549 -3.90 5.06 13.82
CA PHE A 549 -3.37 6.42 13.71
C PHE A 549 -4.27 7.36 12.89
N LEU A 550 -5.02 6.87 11.89
CA LEU A 550 -5.97 7.70 11.15
C LEU A 550 -7.15 8.13 12.03
N TYR A 551 -7.69 7.21 12.83
CA TYR A 551 -8.72 7.54 13.80
C TYR A 551 -8.22 8.55 14.82
N ASP A 552 -7.04 8.30 15.38
CA ASP A 552 -6.43 9.16 16.39
C ASP A 552 -6.17 10.58 15.85
N LEU A 553 -5.61 10.71 14.64
CA LEU A 553 -5.44 12.00 13.97
C LEU A 553 -6.78 12.72 13.78
N GLY A 554 -7.83 11.99 13.42
CA GLY A 554 -9.18 12.56 13.31
C GLY A 554 -9.72 13.09 14.62
N GLN A 555 -9.50 12.38 15.73
CA GLN A 555 -9.89 12.83 17.07
C GLN A 555 -9.06 14.03 17.55
N ILE A 556 -7.74 14.00 17.33
CA ILE A 556 -6.82 15.06 17.74
C ILE A 556 -7.11 16.36 17.00
N THR A 557 -7.31 16.30 15.69
CA THR A 557 -7.49 17.49 14.84
C THR A 557 -8.93 17.95 14.70
N GLY A 558 -9.92 17.10 15.02
CA GLY A 558 -11.32 17.32 14.70
C GLY A 558 -11.65 17.19 13.19
N ASP A 559 -10.68 16.79 12.35
CA ASP A 559 -10.90 16.58 10.93
C ASP A 559 -11.46 15.17 10.65
N ARG A 560 -12.77 15.11 10.46
CA ARG A 560 -13.51 13.86 10.23
C ARG A 560 -13.05 13.07 9.00
N ARG A 561 -12.37 13.70 8.06
CA ARG A 561 -11.86 12.99 6.86
C ARG A 561 -10.92 11.84 7.22
N TRP A 562 -10.15 11.99 8.29
CA TRP A 562 -9.26 10.93 8.79
C TRP A 562 -10.05 9.75 9.37
N THR A 563 -11.07 10.02 10.19
CA THR A 563 -11.95 8.96 10.73
C THR A 563 -12.76 8.28 9.61
N ASP A 564 -13.19 9.03 8.60
CA ASP A 564 -13.89 8.49 7.44
C ASP A 564 -12.96 7.60 6.59
N LEU A 565 -11.68 7.98 6.43
CA LEU A 565 -10.69 7.14 5.76
C LEU A 565 -10.42 5.85 6.56
N TYR A 566 -10.25 5.96 7.88
CA TYR A 566 -10.14 4.80 8.78
C TYR A 566 -11.30 3.82 8.60
N GLY A 567 -12.53 4.33 8.62
CA GLY A 567 -13.72 3.51 8.42
C GLY A 567 -13.73 2.80 7.06
N ARG A 568 -13.31 3.47 5.99
CA ARG A 568 -13.23 2.87 4.66
C ARG A 568 -12.14 1.80 4.56
N VAL A 569 -10.98 2.00 5.18
CA VAL A 569 -9.91 0.99 5.23
C VAL A 569 -10.41 -0.30 5.88
N LYS A 570 -11.09 -0.19 7.03
CA LYS A 570 -11.67 -1.34 7.72
C LYS A 570 -12.80 -1.99 6.90
N ALA A 571 -13.69 -1.20 6.33
CA ALA A 571 -14.77 -1.71 5.48
C ALA A 571 -14.24 -2.49 4.27
N ALA A 572 -13.16 -2.05 3.63
CA ALA A 572 -12.55 -2.75 2.51
C ALA A 572 -12.06 -4.15 2.92
N ALA A 573 -11.41 -4.29 4.07
CA ALA A 573 -10.98 -5.58 4.59
C ALA A 573 -12.17 -6.50 4.91
N ILE A 574 -13.17 -5.99 5.60
CA ILE A 574 -14.39 -6.73 5.95
C ILE A 574 -15.12 -7.22 4.69
N ASN A 575 -15.25 -6.35 3.67
CA ASN A 575 -15.95 -6.68 2.43
C ASN A 575 -15.23 -7.78 1.62
N CYS A 576 -13.91 -7.89 1.77
CA CYS A 576 -13.10 -8.94 1.13
C CYS A 576 -12.98 -10.22 1.96
N THR A 577 -13.52 -10.27 3.17
CA THR A 577 -13.52 -11.46 4.04
C THR A 577 -14.75 -12.31 3.76
N SER A 578 -14.57 -13.63 3.61
CA SER A 578 -15.68 -14.58 3.43
C SER A 578 -16.48 -14.74 4.73
N THR A 579 -17.77 -14.45 4.71
CA THR A 579 -18.66 -14.56 5.88
C THR A 579 -19.38 -15.90 5.97
N TYR A 580 -19.37 -16.67 4.88
CA TYR A 580 -19.86 -18.05 4.81
C TYR A 580 -19.02 -18.86 3.80
N ASP A 581 -19.07 -20.19 3.91
CA ASP A 581 -18.33 -21.08 3.01
C ASP A 581 -18.82 -20.91 1.56
N GLY A 582 -17.90 -20.63 0.64
CA GLY A 582 -18.18 -20.46 -0.78
C GLY A 582 -18.71 -19.08 -1.19
N GLU A 583 -18.64 -18.07 -0.32
CA GLU A 583 -19.00 -16.68 -0.72
C GLU A 583 -18.11 -16.18 -1.87
N PHE A 584 -16.83 -16.50 -1.83
CA PHE A 584 -15.89 -16.22 -2.90
C PHE A 584 -15.30 -17.51 -3.45
N CYS A 585 -14.99 -17.50 -4.74
CA CYS A 585 -14.26 -18.56 -5.40
C CYS A 585 -13.03 -17.95 -6.09
N GLY A 586 -11.84 -18.24 -5.59
CA GLY A 586 -10.59 -17.72 -6.15
C GLY A 586 -10.20 -18.45 -7.42
N ASN A 587 -10.07 -17.75 -8.53
CA ASN A 587 -9.73 -18.34 -9.83
C ASN A 587 -8.32 -18.96 -9.87
N THR A 588 -7.41 -18.53 -9.01
CA THR A 588 -6.01 -19.02 -9.04
C THR A 588 -5.90 -20.49 -8.62
N PHE A 589 -6.85 -21.00 -7.85
CA PHE A 589 -6.82 -22.36 -7.31
C PHE A 589 -8.15 -23.12 -7.43
N ASP A 590 -9.13 -22.58 -8.16
CA ASP A 590 -10.50 -23.12 -8.25
C ASP A 590 -11.10 -23.51 -6.87
N GLN A 591 -10.85 -22.67 -5.86
CA GLN A 591 -11.19 -23.00 -4.49
C GLN A 591 -12.21 -22.04 -3.91
N ASN A 592 -13.22 -22.61 -3.31
CA ASN A 592 -14.18 -21.85 -2.51
C ASN A 592 -13.51 -21.37 -1.21
N PHE A 593 -13.69 -20.11 -0.90
CA PHE A 593 -13.23 -19.57 0.39
C PHE A 593 -14.08 -20.13 1.53
N ALA A 594 -13.42 -20.58 2.56
CA ALA A 594 -14.08 -20.93 3.80
C ALA A 594 -14.46 -19.66 4.59
N LYS A 595 -15.45 -19.80 5.47
CA LYS A 595 -15.83 -18.75 6.41
C LYS A 595 -14.64 -18.25 7.23
N GLY A 596 -14.47 -16.93 7.25
CA GLY A 596 -13.35 -16.23 7.92
C GLY A 596 -12.09 -16.11 7.07
N MET A 597 -12.09 -16.63 5.86
CA MET A 597 -10.97 -16.58 4.95
C MET A 597 -10.98 -15.29 4.11
N LEU A 598 -9.81 -14.76 3.82
CA LEU A 598 -9.63 -13.66 2.86
C LEU A 598 -8.32 -13.84 2.11
N SER A 599 -8.22 -13.21 0.95
CA SER A 599 -7.03 -13.25 0.11
C SER A 599 -6.01 -12.20 0.53
N GLU A 600 -4.75 -12.54 0.38
CA GLU A 600 -3.65 -11.58 0.57
C GLU A 600 -3.69 -10.48 -0.50
N GLN A 601 -4.08 -10.82 -1.73
CA GLN A 601 -3.96 -9.91 -2.87
C GLN A 601 -5.27 -9.77 -3.62
N ILE A 602 -5.63 -8.53 -3.90
CA ILE A 602 -6.75 -8.13 -4.74
C ILE A 602 -6.22 -7.31 -5.90
N ASN A 603 -6.44 -7.77 -7.12
CA ASN A 603 -5.89 -7.14 -8.32
C ASN A 603 -6.81 -6.05 -8.84
N LEU A 604 -6.31 -4.82 -8.89
CA LEU A 604 -6.98 -3.68 -9.53
C LEU A 604 -6.82 -3.70 -11.05
N THR A 605 -5.77 -4.35 -11.56
CA THR A 605 -5.44 -4.45 -12.99
C THR A 605 -5.11 -5.89 -13.37
N ASN A 606 -4.97 -6.16 -14.67
CA ASN A 606 -4.55 -7.46 -15.19
C ASN A 606 -3.03 -7.67 -15.07
N SER A 607 -2.46 -7.50 -13.90
CA SER A 607 -1.01 -7.65 -13.70
C SER A 607 -0.59 -9.10 -13.45
N LEU A 608 -0.75 -9.59 -12.24
CA LEU A 608 -0.48 -11.00 -11.87
C LEU A 608 -1.64 -11.91 -12.28
N ASN A 609 -2.86 -11.47 -12.00
CA ASN A 609 -4.12 -12.09 -12.37
C ASN A 609 -5.03 -11.06 -13.02
N ALA A 610 -6.21 -11.46 -13.45
CA ALA A 610 -7.20 -10.54 -13.97
C ALA A 610 -7.69 -9.55 -12.89
N ALA A 611 -8.10 -8.37 -13.32
CA ALA A 611 -8.70 -7.39 -12.41
C ALA A 611 -9.94 -7.97 -11.71
N GLY A 612 -10.09 -7.72 -10.42
CA GLY A 612 -11.15 -8.27 -9.59
C GLY A 612 -10.89 -9.69 -9.12
N GLU A 613 -9.78 -10.29 -9.52
CA GLU A 613 -9.36 -11.60 -9.03
C GLU A 613 -8.46 -11.49 -7.80
N THR A 614 -8.37 -12.60 -7.08
CA THR A 614 -7.62 -12.71 -5.84
C THR A 614 -6.47 -13.70 -5.97
N TRP A 615 -5.44 -13.57 -5.11
CA TRP A 615 -4.31 -14.47 -5.08
C TRP A 615 -3.81 -14.67 -3.65
N ARG A 616 -3.20 -15.83 -3.37
CA ARG A 616 -2.69 -16.25 -2.06
C ARG A 616 -3.75 -16.19 -0.95
N VAL A 617 -4.56 -17.22 -0.92
CA VAL A 617 -5.63 -17.37 0.07
C VAL A 617 -5.22 -18.14 1.33
N SER A 618 -3.99 -18.64 1.37
CA SER A 618 -3.45 -19.49 2.45
C SER A 618 -2.49 -18.77 3.40
N ALA A 619 -2.28 -17.47 3.23
CA ALA A 619 -1.37 -16.70 4.07
C ALA A 619 -2.05 -16.21 5.37
N CYS A 620 -1.29 -16.20 6.47
CA CYS A 620 -1.76 -15.68 7.76
C CYS A 620 -1.87 -14.16 7.77
N TRP A 621 -1.05 -13.49 6.98
CA TRP A 621 -0.89 -12.05 6.94
C TRP A 621 -2.19 -11.25 6.80
N PRO A 622 -3.09 -11.49 5.80
CA PRO A 622 -4.31 -10.70 5.68
C PRO A 622 -5.26 -10.92 6.86
N SER A 623 -5.31 -12.16 7.39
CA SER A 623 -6.09 -12.49 8.58
C SER A 623 -5.57 -11.77 9.82
N THR A 624 -4.25 -11.70 10.00
CA THR A 624 -3.60 -10.96 11.08
C THR A 624 -3.94 -9.48 11.02
N ALA A 625 -3.92 -8.87 9.82
CA ALA A 625 -4.28 -7.47 9.64
C ALA A 625 -5.72 -7.15 10.08
N VAL A 626 -6.69 -8.02 9.75
CA VAL A 626 -8.08 -7.88 10.22
C VAL A 626 -8.18 -8.01 11.73
N LEU A 627 -7.49 -8.98 12.33
CA LEU A 627 -7.49 -9.18 13.77
C LEU A 627 -6.84 -8.02 14.54
N LEU A 628 -5.75 -7.44 14.01
CA LEU A 628 -5.14 -6.24 14.58
C LEU A 628 -6.06 -5.01 14.46
N GLY A 629 -6.74 -4.86 13.31
CA GLY A 629 -7.74 -3.82 13.12
C GLY A 629 -8.85 -3.89 14.17
N TRP A 630 -9.33 -5.09 14.47
CA TRP A 630 -10.30 -5.31 15.54
C TRP A 630 -9.69 -5.07 16.94
N TYR A 631 -8.45 -5.53 17.18
CA TYR A 631 -7.76 -5.32 18.45
C TYR A 631 -7.64 -3.85 18.83
N ASP A 632 -7.29 -3.01 17.89
CA ASP A 632 -7.06 -1.58 18.06
C ASP A 632 -8.34 -0.72 17.83
N THR A 633 -9.54 -1.32 17.74
CA THR A 633 -10.79 -0.56 17.62
C THR A 633 -11.04 0.28 18.86
N PRO A 634 -11.38 1.59 18.71
CA PRO A 634 -11.54 2.51 19.85
C PRO A 634 -12.56 2.06 20.90
N GLU A 635 -13.63 1.42 20.47
CA GLU A 635 -14.69 0.90 21.36
C GLU A 635 -14.17 -0.21 22.29
N ASN A 636 -13.08 -0.85 21.91
CA ASN A 636 -12.42 -1.87 22.72
C ASN A 636 -11.47 -1.29 23.78
N ASP A 637 -11.17 0.02 23.75
CA ASP A 637 -10.40 0.69 24.80
C ASP A 637 -11.23 0.95 26.08
N VAL A 638 -12.56 0.94 25.95
CA VAL A 638 -13.50 1.26 27.05
C VAL A 638 -13.68 0.12 28.04
N VAL A 639 -13.24 -1.10 27.72
CA VAL A 639 -13.36 -2.28 28.59
C VAL A 639 -12.23 -2.36 29.64
N ALA A 640 -11.25 -1.46 29.56
CA ALA A 640 -10.10 -1.40 30.47
C ALA A 640 -10.16 -0.26 31.51
N GLY A 641 -11.37 0.27 31.80
CA GLY A 641 -11.60 1.31 32.80
C GLY A 641 -12.24 0.78 34.09
#